data_b8ee0fc9d756a0e63f56cee68a79fd18
#
_entry.id   b8ee0fc9d756a0e63f56cee68a79fd18
#
_cell.length_a   1.000
_cell.length_b   1.000
_cell.length_c   1.000
_cell.angle_alpha   90.00
_cell.angle_beta   90.00
_cell.angle_gamma   90.00
#
_symmetry.space_group_name_H-M   'P 1'
#
loop_
_entity.id
_entity.type
_entity.pdbx_description
1 polymer ?
#
loop_
_entity_poly.entity_id
_entity_poly.type
_entity_poly.pdbx_seq_one_letter_code
_entity_poly.pdbx_strand_id
1 'polypeptide(L)'
;MAAIALYPATNCQTPPVDPTRAPPALLHRCGFVNRACDSECMADAAPLDPDCTDLAVEVMNVRWSVPDGDFAVLDAVSDEGEEIVLVGSLAHVHEGEALQVGGAWRRHARHGWQFGVERVRILEPVSEQAVMAYLESVKHVGPRGAATLLQRYGTGEVLAAIDRDPERVLAAVPGIGARRLPDAVESWRGQRELRELRLFLDTHGVDASAASRIARHFGAGSIARLQRDPYAICELDGIGFATADALARALDVPLDSPHRLAAGVLHALGQAETDGHCHLPRGELAERASQLLGGGDVDSAIDELGARGKVVIDDAGRVADARLHAIEERLARNVRALLDSEPTLGLRTVKRPATGPFVPSDDQWYGVVQVLEHRLSILTGGPGTGKSATMRALVDLLKARTRTARLCAPTGKAARRLSELTGAEATTIHRLLEWAPEEGFTRDEDNPIPGCDVLIVDEASMLSVHLAAALLAAVGPSTHVLLVGDVDQLAPVGPGRVLEDLLDSGAIASTRLTEVFRQAARSMIVRAAHAINAGELPLARPREEDVRDFFLIERDGAAAIFDEVCELAAVRLAAHYDLDPAADVQVLAPMHKGPLGIDALNAELRARLNPAGETIPGTPLRVGDKVMQTRNSYEHDLFNGERGVIVHHDPERHRVLFAGDDGRRLTLPVDALDTLRLAYAASVHKAQGSQARAIVVPIFRGHHIMLTRNLVYTAVTRAQDVCVVVGERAALAMAVRRADARRRHTRLRELVADELHQ
;
A
#
# COMPACT_ATOMS: atom_id res chain seq x y z
N MET A 1 35.35 -33.39 32.17
CA MET A 1 35.31 -33.66 33.61
C MET A 1 34.24 -32.83 34.26
N ALA A 2 33.37 -33.51 35.01
CA ALA A 2 32.30 -33.13 35.90
C ALA A 2 31.06 -32.49 35.19
N ALA A 3 29.95 -33.18 34.95
CA ALA A 3 29.01 -34.02 35.73
C ALA A 3 28.32 -33.23 36.83
N ILE A 4 26.98 -33.28 36.80
CA ILE A 4 25.99 -33.21 37.90
C ILE A 4 24.69 -32.62 37.32
N ALA A 5 23.46 -33.08 37.48
CA ALA A 5 22.84 -34.29 37.95
C ALA A 5 21.31 -34.07 37.74
N LEU A 6 20.66 -35.09 37.36
CA LEU A 6 19.18 -35.23 37.25
C LEU A 6 18.50 -35.17 38.64
N TYR A 7 17.29 -34.59 38.71
CA TYR A 7 16.23 -34.96 39.65
C TYR A 7 14.84 -35.00 39.00
N PRO A 8 13.94 -35.87 39.45
CA PRO A 8 12.87 -36.44 38.64
C PRO A 8 11.49 -35.81 38.87
N ALA A 9 10.60 -36.12 37.92
CA ALA A 9 9.20 -35.80 37.90
C ALA A 9 8.42 -36.46 39.09
N THR A 10 7.49 -35.71 39.68
CA THR A 10 6.42 -36.27 40.54
C THR A 10 5.07 -36.08 39.87
N ASN A 11 4.44 -37.24 39.64
CA ASN A 11 3.05 -37.42 39.26
C ASN A 11 2.10 -36.83 40.33
N CYS A 12 1.07 -36.12 39.91
CA CYS A 12 -0.16 -35.94 40.69
C CYS A 12 -1.34 -36.39 39.84
N GLN A 13 -1.91 -37.52 40.23
CA GLN A 13 -3.17 -38.07 39.72
C GLN A 13 -4.34 -37.36 40.39
N THR A 14 -5.31 -36.94 39.61
CA THR A 14 -6.65 -36.54 40.07
C THR A 14 -7.62 -37.72 39.91
N PRO A 15 -8.54 -37.97 40.88
CA PRO A 15 -9.53 -39.04 40.79
C PRO A 15 -10.78 -38.61 39.97
N PRO A 16 -11.56 -39.59 39.47
CA PRO A 16 -12.71 -39.33 38.60
C PRO A 16 -13.96 -38.93 39.38
N VAL A 17 -14.77 -38.01 38.83
CA VAL A 17 -16.09 -37.62 39.34
C VAL A 17 -17.18 -38.30 38.51
N ASP A 18 -18.12 -38.90 39.22
CA ASP A 18 -19.27 -39.70 38.80
C ASP A 18 -20.42 -38.77 38.29
N PRO A 19 -21.11 -39.08 37.17
CA PRO A 19 -22.18 -38.25 36.64
C PRO A 19 -23.57 -38.82 36.97
N THR A 20 -24.11 -38.52 38.14
CA THR A 20 -25.55 -38.66 38.40
C THR A 20 -25.98 -37.85 39.59
N ARG A 21 -26.65 -36.68 39.35
CA ARG A 21 -27.74 -36.12 40.20
C ARG A 21 -28.16 -34.75 39.73
N ALA A 22 -29.30 -34.68 39.09
CA ALA A 22 -30.12 -33.49 39.06
C ALA A 22 -30.97 -33.41 40.33
N PRO A 23 -31.33 -32.23 40.80
CA PRO A 23 -32.72 -31.89 41.05
C PRO A 23 -33.06 -30.38 40.80
N PRO A 24 -34.28 -29.93 41.08
CA PRO A 24 -35.19 -29.44 40.07
C PRO A 24 -35.44 -27.89 40.13
N ALA A 25 -36.22 -27.43 39.17
CA ALA A 25 -36.71 -26.07 38.96
C ALA A 25 -37.26 -25.38 40.22
N LEU A 26 -36.94 -24.05 40.31
CA LEU A 26 -37.77 -23.10 41.06
C LEU A 26 -37.86 -21.79 40.29
N LEU A 27 -39.04 -21.55 39.78
CA LEU A 27 -39.55 -20.25 39.34
C LEU A 27 -39.52 -19.25 40.50
N HIS A 28 -38.90 -18.10 40.33
CA HIS A 28 -39.33 -16.91 41.05
C HIS A 28 -39.12 -15.66 40.21
N ARG A 29 -40.24 -14.97 39.97
CA ARG A 29 -40.36 -13.57 39.57
C ARG A 29 -39.47 -12.67 40.44
N CYS A 30 -38.75 -11.76 39.87
CA CYS A 30 -38.39 -10.54 40.55
C CYS A 30 -38.34 -9.35 39.55
N GLY A 31 -38.92 -8.28 40.04
CA GLY A 31 -39.23 -7.07 39.34
C GLY A 31 -38.01 -6.18 39.01
N PHE A 32 -38.26 -5.28 38.13
CA PHE A 32 -37.40 -4.16 37.73
C PHE A 32 -36.90 -3.37 38.94
N VAL A 33 -35.59 -3.30 39.06
CA VAL A 33 -34.90 -2.25 39.82
C VAL A 33 -33.77 -1.74 38.96
N ASN A 34 -33.92 -0.49 38.53
CA ASN A 34 -32.88 0.31 37.94
C ASN A 34 -31.62 0.33 38.80
N ARG A 35 -30.54 -0.26 38.33
CA ARG A 35 -29.19 0.01 38.80
C ARG A 35 -28.29 0.13 37.57
N ALA A 36 -27.73 1.32 37.40
CA ALA A 36 -26.52 1.51 36.62
C ALA A 36 -25.48 0.54 37.16
N CYS A 37 -25.21 -0.53 36.45
CA CYS A 37 -24.13 -1.47 36.74
C CYS A 37 -23.04 -1.26 35.68
N ASP A 38 -21.86 -1.12 36.21
CA ASP A 38 -20.61 -0.90 35.49
C ASP A 38 -20.43 -1.88 34.31
N SER A 39 -20.05 -1.32 33.20
CA SER A 39 -19.84 -1.99 31.91
C SER A 39 -18.63 -2.96 31.88
N GLU A 40 -18.02 -3.27 33.02
CA GLU A 40 -16.80 -4.09 33.08
C GLU A 40 -17.04 -5.59 33.36
N CYS A 41 -18.25 -6.04 33.71
CA CYS A 41 -18.48 -7.43 34.09
C CYS A 41 -19.11 -8.35 33.04
N MET A 42 -19.53 -7.85 31.88
CA MET A 42 -20.24 -8.65 30.86
C MET A 42 -19.36 -9.19 29.73
N ALA A 43 -18.10 -8.76 29.62
CA ALA A 43 -17.24 -9.04 28.48
C ALA A 43 -16.62 -10.47 28.42
N ASP A 44 -16.80 -11.31 29.44
CA ASP A 44 -16.09 -12.61 29.56
C ASP A 44 -17.00 -13.86 29.43
N ALA A 45 -18.30 -13.68 29.18
CA ALA A 45 -19.20 -14.82 28.94
C ALA A 45 -18.93 -15.39 27.54
N ALA A 46 -18.66 -16.68 27.43
CA ALA A 46 -18.57 -17.36 26.14
C ALA A 46 -19.94 -17.32 25.46
N PRO A 47 -19.99 -17.18 24.12
CA PRO A 47 -21.24 -17.23 23.36
C PRO A 47 -21.93 -18.59 23.61
N LEU A 48 -23.27 -18.61 23.56
CA LEU A 48 -24.04 -19.83 23.74
C LEU A 48 -23.69 -20.91 22.71
N ASP A 49 -23.34 -20.50 21.50
CA ASP A 49 -22.85 -21.38 20.45
C ASP A 49 -21.58 -20.81 19.80
N PRO A 50 -20.38 -21.18 20.27
CA PRO A 50 -19.11 -20.72 19.70
C PRO A 50 -18.85 -21.22 18.27
N ASP A 51 -19.54 -22.25 17.82
CA ASP A 51 -19.39 -22.83 16.48
C ASP A 51 -20.41 -22.24 15.47
N CYS A 52 -21.29 -21.34 15.94
CA CYS A 52 -22.25 -20.65 15.07
C CYS A 52 -21.52 -19.75 14.07
N THR A 53 -21.84 -19.92 12.78
CA THR A 53 -21.24 -19.16 11.68
C THR A 53 -22.18 -18.12 11.08
N ASP A 54 -23.48 -18.15 11.41
CA ASP A 54 -24.49 -17.21 10.90
C ASP A 54 -25.40 -16.78 12.06
N LEU A 55 -25.54 -15.45 12.24
CA LEU A 55 -26.33 -14.83 13.29
C LEU A 55 -27.30 -13.82 12.71
N ALA A 56 -28.52 -13.79 13.24
CA ALA A 56 -29.45 -12.68 13.03
C ALA A 56 -29.37 -11.75 14.25
N VAL A 57 -29.11 -10.47 14.02
CA VAL A 57 -28.84 -9.50 15.08
C VAL A 57 -29.43 -8.14 14.74
N GLU A 58 -29.71 -7.34 15.75
CA GLU A 58 -30.12 -5.94 15.62
C GLU A 58 -29.03 -5.03 16.18
N VAL A 59 -28.61 -4.02 15.43
CA VAL A 59 -27.56 -3.08 15.83
C VAL A 59 -28.10 -2.06 16.83
N MET A 60 -27.53 -2.06 18.03
CA MET A 60 -27.93 -1.18 19.10
C MET A 60 -27.14 0.13 19.13
N ASN A 61 -25.86 0.10 18.76
CA ASN A 61 -24.98 1.25 18.82
C ASN A 61 -23.76 1.05 17.92
N VAL A 62 -23.28 2.13 17.29
CA VAL A 62 -22.00 2.15 16.58
C VAL A 62 -20.94 2.64 17.55
N ARG A 63 -20.18 1.70 18.17
CA ARG A 63 -19.11 2.08 19.10
C ARG A 63 -18.03 2.88 18.42
N TRP A 64 -17.69 2.47 17.20
CA TRP A 64 -16.63 3.10 16.44
C TRP A 64 -16.71 2.70 14.96
N SER A 65 -16.39 3.65 14.07
CA SER A 65 -16.25 3.40 12.63
C SER A 65 -15.10 4.22 12.07
N VAL A 66 -14.42 3.69 11.07
CA VAL A 66 -13.36 4.42 10.35
C VAL A 66 -14.01 5.51 9.49
N PRO A 67 -13.70 6.80 9.68
CA PRO A 67 -14.12 7.83 8.74
C PRO A 67 -13.60 7.50 7.34
N ASP A 68 -14.49 7.47 6.34
CA ASP A 68 -14.19 7.11 4.94
C ASP A 68 -13.59 5.69 4.72
N GLY A 69 -13.67 4.81 5.71
CA GLY A 69 -13.26 3.40 5.64
C GLY A 69 -14.44 2.44 5.73
N ASP A 70 -14.18 1.14 5.51
CA ASP A 70 -15.23 0.11 5.55
C ASP A 70 -15.36 -0.55 6.94
N PHE A 71 -14.43 -0.34 7.88
CA PHE A 71 -14.38 -1.07 9.14
C PHE A 71 -15.14 -0.37 10.27
N ALA A 72 -15.95 -1.15 11.02
CA ALA A 72 -16.62 -0.66 12.22
C ALA A 72 -16.71 -1.73 13.30
N VAL A 73 -16.98 -1.27 14.53
CA VAL A 73 -17.29 -2.05 15.72
C VAL A 73 -18.68 -1.65 16.20
N LEU A 74 -19.60 -2.60 16.20
CA LEU A 74 -21.00 -2.38 16.53
C LEU A 74 -21.40 -3.19 17.75
N ASP A 75 -22.30 -2.63 18.56
CA ASP A 75 -23.06 -3.39 19.56
C ASP A 75 -24.35 -3.86 18.91
N ALA A 76 -24.63 -5.13 19.02
CA ALA A 76 -25.85 -5.74 18.49
C ALA A 76 -26.46 -6.69 19.50
N VAL A 77 -27.73 -7.00 19.32
CA VAL A 77 -28.47 -7.99 20.11
C VAL A 77 -28.98 -9.07 19.16
N SER A 78 -28.76 -10.34 19.52
CA SER A 78 -29.30 -11.47 18.76
C SER A 78 -30.82 -11.62 18.97
N ASP A 79 -31.48 -12.42 18.11
CA ASP A 79 -32.89 -12.78 18.26
C ASP A 79 -33.18 -13.48 19.60
N GLU A 80 -32.17 -14.05 20.24
CA GLU A 80 -32.25 -14.69 21.54
C GLU A 80 -32.04 -13.71 22.71
N GLY A 81 -31.76 -12.44 22.41
CA GLY A 81 -31.56 -11.36 23.38
C GLY A 81 -30.13 -11.29 23.95
N GLU A 82 -29.14 -11.92 23.31
CA GLU A 82 -27.74 -11.83 23.69
C GLU A 82 -27.10 -10.56 23.11
N GLU A 83 -26.34 -9.84 23.94
CA GLU A 83 -25.53 -8.72 23.49
C GLU A 83 -24.24 -9.23 22.81
N ILE A 84 -24.04 -8.83 21.57
CA ILE A 84 -22.96 -9.29 20.70
C ILE A 84 -22.17 -8.08 20.18
N VAL A 85 -20.86 -8.16 20.20
CA VAL A 85 -20.00 -7.17 19.56
C VAL A 85 -19.63 -7.68 18.17
N LEU A 86 -20.06 -6.95 17.13
CA LEU A 86 -19.73 -7.23 15.74
C LEU A 86 -18.51 -6.44 15.32
N VAL A 87 -17.61 -7.04 14.56
CA VAL A 87 -16.37 -6.43 14.09
C VAL A 87 -16.11 -6.82 12.64
N GLY A 88 -15.95 -5.85 11.74
CA GLY A 88 -15.70 -6.13 10.33
C GLY A 88 -15.94 -4.93 9.41
N SER A 89 -16.17 -5.20 8.13
CA SER A 89 -16.51 -4.19 7.11
C SER A 89 -17.95 -3.70 7.28
N LEU A 90 -18.25 -3.06 8.40
CA LEU A 90 -19.57 -2.66 8.88
C LEU A 90 -19.77 -1.14 8.96
N ALA A 91 -18.83 -0.32 8.48
CA ALA A 91 -18.93 1.15 8.57
C ALA A 91 -20.16 1.73 7.83
N HIS A 92 -20.75 0.94 6.95
CA HIS A 92 -21.97 1.28 6.22
C HIS A 92 -23.27 0.93 6.98
N VAL A 93 -23.16 0.29 8.12
CA VAL A 93 -24.28 -0.14 8.97
C VAL A 93 -24.60 0.95 9.99
N HIS A 94 -25.89 1.16 10.25
CA HIS A 94 -26.37 2.18 11.17
C HIS A 94 -27.09 1.57 12.36
N GLU A 95 -27.20 2.36 13.42
CA GLU A 95 -27.98 1.99 14.60
C GLU A 95 -29.43 1.69 14.22
N GLY A 96 -29.96 0.61 14.78
CA GLY A 96 -31.32 0.15 14.50
C GLY A 96 -31.48 -0.73 13.26
N GLU A 97 -30.40 -1.01 12.52
CA GLU A 97 -30.50 -1.94 11.39
C GLU A 97 -30.48 -3.39 11.86
N ALA A 98 -31.39 -4.22 11.35
CA ALA A 98 -31.39 -5.66 11.54
C ALA A 98 -30.45 -6.31 10.51
N LEU A 99 -29.59 -7.20 10.97
CA LEU A 99 -28.56 -7.80 10.15
C LEU A 99 -28.64 -9.34 10.24
N GLN A 100 -28.36 -9.99 9.13
CA GLN A 100 -27.91 -11.36 9.10
C GLN A 100 -26.40 -11.35 8.82
N VAL A 101 -25.59 -11.77 9.78
CA VAL A 101 -24.14 -11.74 9.67
C VAL A 101 -23.59 -13.15 9.64
N GLY A 102 -22.66 -13.39 8.71
CA GLY A 102 -21.88 -14.63 8.62
C GLY A 102 -20.43 -14.36 8.95
N GLY A 103 -19.83 -15.22 9.76
CA GLY A 103 -18.45 -15.03 10.20
C GLY A 103 -17.99 -16.04 11.21
N ALA A 104 -17.12 -15.63 12.13
CA ALA A 104 -16.61 -16.50 13.17
C ALA A 104 -16.42 -15.75 14.49
N TRP A 105 -16.69 -16.44 15.59
CA TRP A 105 -16.40 -15.93 16.90
C TRP A 105 -14.89 -15.82 17.13
N ARG A 106 -14.47 -14.66 17.65
CA ARG A 106 -13.08 -14.37 18.00
C ARG A 106 -13.03 -13.82 19.43
N ARG A 107 -12.15 -14.34 20.25
CA ARG A 107 -11.97 -13.79 21.59
C ARG A 107 -10.96 -12.66 21.54
N HIS A 108 -11.44 -11.44 21.73
CA HIS A 108 -10.59 -10.28 21.89
C HIS A 108 -10.12 -10.18 23.35
N ALA A 109 -8.82 -9.97 23.58
CA ALA A 109 -8.23 -10.06 24.91
C ALA A 109 -8.80 -9.04 25.94
N ARG A 110 -9.33 -7.92 25.46
CA ARG A 110 -9.87 -6.83 26.29
C ARG A 110 -11.39 -6.67 26.18
N HIS A 111 -11.95 -6.92 25.02
CA HIS A 111 -13.38 -6.70 24.75
C HIS A 111 -14.19 -8.00 24.76
N GLY A 112 -13.58 -9.10 25.24
CA GLY A 112 -14.24 -10.39 25.35
C GLY A 112 -14.50 -11.03 23.99
N TRP A 113 -15.60 -11.78 23.88
CA TRP A 113 -16.00 -12.43 22.67
C TRP A 113 -16.59 -11.42 21.68
N GLN A 114 -16.12 -11.49 20.44
CA GLN A 114 -16.57 -10.66 19.33
C GLN A 114 -16.85 -11.53 18.11
N PHE A 115 -17.88 -11.21 17.36
CA PHE A 115 -18.16 -11.89 16.10
C PHE A 115 -17.48 -11.14 14.94
N GLY A 116 -16.45 -11.77 14.38
CA GLY A 116 -15.75 -11.25 13.22
C GLY A 116 -16.58 -11.48 11.96
N VAL A 117 -17.21 -10.43 11.46
CA VAL A 117 -18.13 -10.49 10.32
C VAL A 117 -17.34 -10.55 9.02
N GLU A 118 -17.61 -11.59 8.22
CA GLU A 118 -17.08 -11.79 6.88
C GLU A 118 -18.13 -11.54 5.80
N ARG A 119 -19.42 -11.71 6.16
CA ARG A 119 -20.58 -11.46 5.30
C ARG A 119 -21.66 -10.76 6.11
N VAL A 120 -22.26 -9.74 5.55
CA VAL A 120 -23.37 -9.01 6.18
C VAL A 120 -24.50 -8.82 5.18
N ARG A 121 -25.71 -9.09 5.64
CA ARG A 121 -26.95 -8.83 4.92
C ARG A 121 -27.84 -7.96 5.78
N ILE A 122 -28.20 -6.79 5.30
CA ILE A 122 -29.09 -5.88 6.01
C ILE A 122 -30.54 -6.33 5.77
N LEU A 123 -31.27 -6.54 6.87
CA LEU A 123 -32.67 -6.88 6.86
C LEU A 123 -33.52 -5.62 7.07
N GLU A 124 -34.80 -5.67 6.72
CA GLU A 124 -35.71 -4.56 7.08
C GLU A 124 -35.83 -4.47 8.61
N PRO A 125 -35.81 -3.23 9.18
CA PRO A 125 -36.00 -3.04 10.61
C PRO A 125 -37.39 -3.44 11.02
N VAL A 126 -37.50 -4.39 11.94
CA VAL A 126 -38.76 -4.98 12.39
C VAL A 126 -39.11 -4.57 13.82
N SER A 127 -38.09 -4.32 14.68
CA SER A 127 -38.33 -3.90 16.04
C SER A 127 -38.72 -2.40 16.13
N GLU A 128 -39.43 -2.02 17.18
CA GLU A 128 -39.79 -0.63 17.43
C GLU A 128 -38.55 0.25 17.62
N GLN A 129 -37.51 -0.27 18.26
CA GLN A 129 -36.26 0.45 18.48
C GLN A 129 -35.50 0.66 17.17
N ALA A 130 -35.41 -0.35 16.31
CA ALA A 130 -34.77 -0.29 15.01
C ALA A 130 -35.47 0.75 14.09
N VAL A 131 -36.77 0.71 14.04
CA VAL A 131 -37.57 1.69 13.25
C VAL A 131 -37.44 3.10 13.81
N MET A 132 -37.36 3.23 15.15
CA MET A 132 -37.10 4.52 15.81
C MET A 132 -35.74 5.10 15.39
N ALA A 133 -34.66 4.34 15.53
CA ALA A 133 -33.31 4.76 15.16
C ALA A 133 -33.22 5.10 13.67
N TYR A 134 -33.84 4.28 12.82
CA TYR A 134 -33.91 4.55 11.37
C TYR A 134 -34.64 5.87 11.05
N LEU A 135 -35.72 6.19 11.72
CA LEU A 135 -36.42 7.46 11.56
C LEU A 135 -35.60 8.65 12.08
N GLU A 136 -34.86 8.47 13.17
CA GLU A 136 -33.99 9.51 13.74
C GLU A 136 -32.81 9.87 12.83
N SER A 137 -32.37 8.96 11.97
CA SER A 137 -31.31 9.20 10.98
C SER A 137 -31.76 10.14 9.85
N VAL A 138 -33.08 10.36 9.70
CA VAL A 138 -33.64 11.32 8.72
C VAL A 138 -33.40 12.75 9.21
N LYS A 139 -32.84 13.60 8.35
CA LYS A 139 -32.54 14.99 8.69
C LYS A 139 -33.77 15.72 9.26
N HIS A 140 -33.61 16.34 10.41
CA HIS A 140 -34.64 17.05 11.17
C HIS A 140 -35.70 16.16 11.86
N VAL A 141 -35.63 14.83 11.76
CA VAL A 141 -36.49 13.91 12.52
C VAL A 141 -35.71 13.50 13.77
N GLY A 142 -35.97 14.16 14.89
CA GLY A 142 -35.36 13.76 16.18
C GLY A 142 -36.21 12.75 16.93
N PRO A 143 -35.79 12.28 18.13
CA PRO A 143 -36.50 11.23 18.90
C PRO A 143 -37.99 11.47 19.12
N ARG A 144 -38.37 12.73 19.41
CA ARG A 144 -39.81 13.10 19.54
C ARG A 144 -40.56 12.98 18.23
N GLY A 145 -39.90 13.31 17.09
CA GLY A 145 -40.48 13.19 15.77
C GLY A 145 -40.71 11.74 15.37
N ALA A 146 -39.71 10.90 15.57
CA ALA A 146 -39.77 9.47 15.33
C ALA A 146 -40.88 8.80 16.18
N ALA A 147 -40.90 9.09 17.49
CA ALA A 147 -41.97 8.59 18.38
C ALA A 147 -43.38 9.03 17.93
N THR A 148 -43.55 10.25 17.42
CA THR A 148 -44.84 10.74 16.90
C THR A 148 -45.26 9.98 15.65
N LEU A 149 -44.34 9.68 14.75
CA LEU A 149 -44.58 8.89 13.56
C LEU A 149 -44.96 7.45 13.90
N LEU A 150 -44.23 6.79 14.81
CA LEU A 150 -44.52 5.43 15.29
C LEU A 150 -45.87 5.35 15.97
N GLN A 151 -46.23 6.29 16.86
CA GLN A 151 -47.53 6.34 17.51
C GLN A 151 -48.67 6.48 16.52
N ARG A 152 -48.44 7.19 15.41
CA ARG A 152 -49.50 7.45 14.41
C ARG A 152 -49.69 6.33 13.41
N TYR A 153 -48.63 5.68 12.97
CA TYR A 153 -48.66 4.71 11.87
C TYR A 153 -48.35 3.27 12.32
N GLY A 154 -47.79 3.09 13.51
CA GLY A 154 -47.30 1.80 13.98
C GLY A 154 -45.99 1.38 13.35
N THR A 155 -45.25 0.46 14.00
CA THR A 155 -43.92 0.00 13.61
C THR A 155 -43.88 -0.62 12.21
N GLY A 156 -44.90 -1.44 11.85
CA GLY A 156 -44.93 -2.17 10.58
C GLY A 156 -45.36 -1.32 9.37
N GLU A 157 -45.98 -0.17 9.60
CA GLU A 157 -46.57 0.64 8.52
C GLU A 157 -45.94 2.01 8.31
N VAL A 158 -45.09 2.47 9.26
CA VAL A 158 -44.59 3.84 9.25
C VAL A 158 -43.64 4.08 8.06
N LEU A 159 -42.76 3.15 7.74
CA LEU A 159 -41.81 3.28 6.61
C LEU A 159 -42.57 3.29 5.29
N ALA A 160 -43.52 2.37 5.11
CA ALA A 160 -44.38 2.30 3.94
C ALA A 160 -45.31 3.55 3.79
N ALA A 161 -45.74 4.16 4.89
CA ALA A 161 -46.50 5.39 4.87
C ALA A 161 -45.66 6.59 4.39
N ILE A 162 -44.40 6.70 4.85
CA ILE A 162 -43.50 7.75 4.40
C ILE A 162 -43.11 7.50 2.92
N ASP A 163 -42.84 6.25 2.52
CA ASP A 163 -42.52 5.91 1.13
C ASP A 163 -43.63 6.29 0.16
N ARG A 164 -44.88 6.18 0.61
CA ARG A 164 -46.06 6.52 -0.22
C ARG A 164 -46.28 8.02 -0.38
N ASP A 165 -46.07 8.80 0.71
CA ASP A 165 -46.32 10.25 0.70
C ASP A 165 -45.36 10.95 1.72
N PRO A 166 -44.09 11.10 1.36
CA PRO A 166 -43.09 11.65 2.29
C PRO A 166 -43.38 13.08 2.70
N GLU A 167 -43.92 13.91 1.79
CA GLU A 167 -44.22 15.31 2.06
C GLU A 167 -45.30 15.44 3.13
N ARG A 168 -46.36 14.69 3.01
CA ARG A 168 -47.49 14.71 3.94
C ARG A 168 -47.14 14.12 5.30
N VAL A 169 -46.39 13.00 5.32
CA VAL A 169 -46.07 12.28 6.55
C VAL A 169 -45.04 13.03 7.35
N LEU A 170 -43.95 13.51 6.71
CA LEU A 170 -42.90 14.27 7.38
C LEU A 170 -43.31 15.68 7.79
N ALA A 171 -44.27 16.31 7.09
CA ALA A 171 -44.86 17.58 7.52
C ALA A 171 -45.62 17.47 8.85
N ALA A 172 -46.06 16.27 9.23
CA ALA A 172 -46.76 16.03 10.49
C ALA A 172 -45.82 15.89 11.70
N VAL A 173 -44.51 15.86 11.49
CA VAL A 173 -43.47 15.74 12.53
C VAL A 173 -43.31 17.08 13.26
N PRO A 174 -43.41 17.11 14.60
CA PRO A 174 -43.17 18.33 15.38
C PRO A 174 -41.81 18.94 15.11
N GLY A 175 -41.75 20.18 14.66
CA GLY A 175 -40.53 20.92 14.34
C GLY A 175 -40.09 20.88 12.88
N ILE A 176 -40.76 20.13 12.01
CA ILE A 176 -40.60 20.16 10.56
C ILE A 176 -41.63 21.11 9.96
N GLY A 177 -41.23 22.37 9.75
CA GLY A 177 -42.05 23.37 9.04
C GLY A 177 -41.65 23.47 7.57
N ALA A 178 -42.31 24.35 6.82
CA ALA A 178 -42.14 24.54 5.37
C ALA A 178 -40.67 24.74 4.92
N ARG A 179 -39.81 25.24 5.79
CA ARG A 179 -38.34 25.41 5.51
C ARG A 179 -37.53 24.13 5.60
N ARG A 180 -37.90 23.21 6.51
CA ARG A 180 -37.15 21.97 6.79
C ARG A 180 -37.71 20.75 6.06
N LEU A 181 -38.96 20.86 5.59
CA LEU A 181 -39.65 19.77 4.90
C LEU A 181 -38.88 19.28 3.64
N PRO A 182 -38.41 20.16 2.75
CA PRO A 182 -37.66 19.72 1.58
C PRO A 182 -36.41 18.91 1.94
N ASP A 183 -35.64 19.38 2.93
CA ASP A 183 -34.43 18.70 3.40
C ASP A 183 -34.75 17.31 4.00
N ALA A 184 -35.83 17.20 4.78
CA ALA A 184 -36.22 15.93 5.38
C ALA A 184 -36.71 14.93 4.30
N VAL A 185 -37.45 15.41 3.30
CA VAL A 185 -37.93 14.60 2.17
C VAL A 185 -36.74 14.12 1.31
N GLU A 186 -35.79 15.00 1.03
CA GLU A 186 -34.58 14.66 0.29
C GLU A 186 -33.74 13.62 1.05
N SER A 187 -33.53 13.82 2.36
CA SER A 187 -32.86 12.87 3.23
C SER A 187 -33.53 11.50 3.23
N TRP A 188 -34.86 11.44 3.33
CA TRP A 188 -35.60 10.19 3.26
C TRP A 188 -35.45 9.50 1.91
N ARG A 189 -35.60 10.24 0.81
CA ARG A 189 -35.41 9.68 -0.55
C ARG A 189 -34.02 9.10 -0.74
N GLY A 190 -32.98 9.81 -0.28
CA GLY A 190 -31.58 9.31 -0.35
C GLY A 190 -31.39 8.02 0.45
N GLN A 191 -31.93 7.93 1.66
CA GLN A 191 -31.87 6.71 2.47
C GLN A 191 -32.63 5.54 1.85
N ARG A 192 -33.78 5.80 1.30
CA ARG A 192 -34.58 4.80 0.58
C ARG A 192 -33.81 4.26 -0.63
N GLU A 193 -33.27 5.15 -1.47
CA GLU A 193 -32.45 4.76 -2.64
C GLU A 193 -31.23 3.93 -2.24
N LEU A 194 -30.56 4.31 -1.15
CA LEU A 194 -29.42 3.56 -0.64
C LEU A 194 -29.83 2.17 -0.14
N ARG A 195 -30.95 2.04 0.56
CA ARG A 195 -31.51 0.75 1.00
C ARG A 195 -31.86 -0.13 -0.20
N GLU A 196 -32.57 0.41 -1.19
CA GLU A 196 -32.92 -0.30 -2.42
C GLU A 196 -31.67 -0.75 -3.18
N LEU A 197 -30.63 0.09 -3.24
CA LEU A 197 -29.37 -0.24 -3.88
C LEU A 197 -28.62 -1.36 -3.13
N ARG A 198 -28.56 -1.32 -1.79
CA ARG A 198 -27.99 -2.38 -0.97
C ARG A 198 -28.67 -3.72 -1.23
N LEU A 199 -30.00 -3.73 -1.18
CA LEU A 199 -30.79 -4.93 -1.45
C LEU A 199 -30.57 -5.45 -2.88
N PHE A 200 -30.47 -4.54 -3.85
CA PHE A 200 -30.19 -4.87 -5.24
C PHE A 200 -28.81 -5.55 -5.36
N LEU A 201 -27.75 -4.99 -4.76
CA LEU A 201 -26.41 -5.56 -4.80
C LEU A 201 -26.35 -6.93 -4.12
N ASP A 202 -26.92 -7.04 -2.92
CA ASP A 202 -26.95 -8.30 -2.15
C ASP A 202 -27.70 -9.40 -2.91
N THR A 203 -28.89 -9.08 -3.48
CA THR A 203 -29.67 -10.03 -4.29
C THR A 203 -28.88 -10.58 -5.48
N HIS A 204 -27.95 -9.78 -6.02
CA HIS A 204 -27.10 -10.16 -7.15
C HIS A 204 -25.70 -10.62 -6.74
N GLY A 205 -25.47 -10.89 -5.46
CA GLY A 205 -24.20 -11.46 -4.95
C GLY A 205 -23.02 -10.49 -4.94
N VAL A 206 -23.29 -9.19 -4.92
CA VAL A 206 -22.28 -8.14 -4.78
C VAL A 206 -22.30 -7.59 -3.37
N ASP A 207 -21.14 -7.37 -2.78
CA ASP A 207 -21.02 -6.83 -1.43
C ASP A 207 -21.73 -5.47 -1.29
N ALA A 208 -22.69 -5.41 -0.40
CA ALA A 208 -23.49 -4.22 -0.13
C ALA A 208 -22.66 -3.04 0.44
N SER A 209 -21.43 -3.28 0.93
CA SER A 209 -20.51 -2.22 1.40
C SER A 209 -20.19 -1.19 0.31
N ALA A 210 -20.23 -1.60 -0.96
CA ALA A 210 -20.02 -0.74 -2.11
C ALA A 210 -21.17 0.27 -2.35
N ALA A 211 -22.37 0.03 -1.77
CA ALA A 211 -23.58 0.80 -2.09
C ALA A 211 -23.41 2.31 -1.82
N SER A 212 -22.80 2.68 -0.70
CA SER A 212 -22.62 4.10 -0.35
C SER A 212 -21.70 4.83 -1.34
N ARG A 213 -20.64 4.16 -1.84
CA ARG A 213 -19.75 4.71 -2.86
C ARG A 213 -20.45 4.83 -4.21
N ILE A 214 -21.22 3.81 -4.58
CA ILE A 214 -22.02 3.78 -5.81
C ILE A 214 -23.08 4.90 -5.80
N ALA A 215 -23.83 5.05 -4.69
CA ALA A 215 -24.84 6.09 -4.54
C ALA A 215 -24.23 7.50 -4.57
N ARG A 216 -23.07 7.71 -3.94
CA ARG A 216 -22.35 8.99 -3.95
C ARG A 216 -21.89 9.38 -5.36
N HIS A 217 -21.43 8.41 -6.15
CA HIS A 217 -20.88 8.65 -7.49
C HIS A 217 -21.97 8.83 -8.56
N PHE A 218 -22.97 7.94 -8.58
CA PHE A 218 -24.02 7.95 -9.62
C PHE A 218 -25.28 8.73 -9.21
N GLY A 219 -25.45 9.02 -7.92
CA GLY A 219 -26.61 9.73 -7.41
C GLY A 219 -27.92 8.96 -7.56
N ALA A 220 -28.99 9.71 -7.68
CA ALA A 220 -30.35 9.16 -7.91
C ALA A 220 -30.38 8.34 -9.21
N GLY A 221 -30.96 7.14 -9.14
CA GLY A 221 -31.07 6.23 -10.29
C GLY A 221 -29.87 5.30 -10.48
N SER A 222 -29.02 5.13 -9.46
CA SER A 222 -27.88 4.19 -9.47
C SER A 222 -28.28 2.78 -9.93
N ILE A 223 -29.41 2.24 -9.44
CA ILE A 223 -29.93 0.91 -9.83
C ILE A 223 -30.22 0.85 -11.33
N ALA A 224 -30.95 1.85 -11.86
CA ALA A 224 -31.27 1.89 -13.29
C ALA A 224 -30.01 2.04 -14.16
N ARG A 225 -29.00 2.72 -13.67
CA ARG A 225 -27.67 2.81 -14.31
C ARG A 225 -27.01 1.44 -14.34
N LEU A 226 -26.94 0.73 -13.20
CA LEU A 226 -26.30 -0.59 -13.10
C LEU A 226 -27.05 -1.68 -13.86
N GLN A 227 -28.39 -1.61 -13.91
CA GLN A 227 -29.19 -2.52 -14.74
C GLN A 227 -28.90 -2.36 -16.24
N ARG A 228 -28.59 -1.13 -16.68
CA ARG A 228 -28.23 -0.83 -18.06
C ARG A 228 -26.78 -1.15 -18.36
N ASP A 229 -25.91 -0.83 -17.46
CA ASP A 229 -24.46 -1.01 -17.58
C ASP A 229 -23.84 -1.40 -16.21
N PRO A 230 -23.79 -2.71 -15.89
CA PRO A 230 -23.21 -3.19 -14.66
C PRO A 230 -21.71 -2.85 -14.53
N TYR A 231 -21.02 -2.68 -15.67
CA TYR A 231 -19.59 -2.38 -15.69
C TYR A 231 -19.26 -0.94 -15.35
N ALA A 232 -20.24 -0.05 -15.26
CA ALA A 232 -20.06 1.31 -14.80
C ALA A 232 -19.45 1.37 -13.39
N ILE A 233 -19.66 0.35 -12.54
CA ILE A 233 -19.04 0.30 -11.20
C ILE A 233 -17.50 0.18 -11.24
N CYS A 234 -16.92 -0.21 -12.36
CA CYS A 234 -15.45 -0.21 -12.53
C CYS A 234 -14.85 1.22 -12.57
N GLU A 235 -15.66 2.26 -12.70
CA GLU A 235 -15.22 3.67 -12.60
C GLU A 235 -14.89 4.05 -11.14
N LEU A 236 -15.29 3.21 -10.16
CA LEU A 236 -15.10 3.45 -8.74
C LEU A 236 -13.82 2.77 -8.24
N ASP A 237 -13.01 3.51 -7.49
CA ASP A 237 -11.83 2.96 -6.86
C ASP A 237 -12.17 1.78 -5.93
N GLY A 238 -11.39 0.70 -6.06
CA GLY A 238 -11.56 -0.51 -5.26
C GLY A 238 -12.65 -1.47 -5.72
N ILE A 239 -13.36 -1.20 -6.81
CA ILE A 239 -14.32 -2.14 -7.43
C ILE A 239 -13.73 -2.61 -8.77
N GLY A 240 -13.29 -3.88 -8.79
CA GLY A 240 -12.64 -4.46 -9.97
C GLY A 240 -13.61 -5.10 -10.96
N PHE A 241 -13.09 -5.43 -12.15
CA PHE A 241 -13.83 -6.13 -13.21
C PHE A 241 -14.53 -7.42 -12.73
N ALA A 242 -13.91 -8.20 -11.84
CA ALA A 242 -14.50 -9.44 -11.33
C ALA A 242 -15.84 -9.21 -10.61
N THR A 243 -15.95 -8.14 -9.81
CA THR A 243 -17.19 -7.75 -9.11
C THR A 243 -18.25 -7.29 -10.11
N ALA A 244 -17.87 -6.47 -11.08
CA ALA A 244 -18.76 -6.01 -12.14
C ALA A 244 -19.25 -7.18 -13.02
N ASP A 245 -18.39 -8.13 -13.36
CA ASP A 245 -18.71 -9.30 -14.15
C ASP A 245 -19.65 -10.27 -13.40
N ALA A 246 -19.50 -10.38 -12.07
CA ALA A 246 -20.42 -11.13 -11.21
C ALA A 246 -21.83 -10.50 -11.21
N LEU A 247 -21.91 -9.18 -11.05
CA LEU A 247 -23.18 -8.42 -11.15
C LEU A 247 -23.82 -8.59 -12.54
N ALA A 248 -23.04 -8.44 -13.60
CA ALA A 248 -23.52 -8.57 -14.98
C ALA A 248 -24.09 -9.96 -15.26
N ARG A 249 -23.43 -11.01 -14.77
CA ARG A 249 -23.94 -12.39 -14.88
C ARG A 249 -25.23 -12.61 -14.11
N ALA A 250 -25.35 -12.03 -12.91
CA ALA A 250 -26.56 -12.12 -12.12
C ALA A 250 -27.73 -11.33 -12.75
N LEU A 251 -27.43 -10.38 -13.64
CA LEU A 251 -28.40 -9.62 -14.44
C LEU A 251 -28.61 -10.21 -15.83
N ASP A 252 -28.14 -11.44 -16.09
CA ASP A 252 -28.24 -12.13 -17.37
C ASP A 252 -27.69 -11.33 -18.58
N VAL A 253 -26.66 -10.48 -18.33
CA VAL A 253 -26.00 -9.74 -19.42
C VAL A 253 -25.25 -10.72 -20.33
N PRO A 254 -25.44 -10.67 -21.65
CA PRO A 254 -24.75 -11.54 -22.58
C PRO A 254 -23.22 -11.45 -22.48
N LEU A 255 -22.53 -12.60 -22.63
CA LEU A 255 -21.05 -12.67 -22.52
C LEU A 255 -20.33 -11.88 -23.62
N ASP A 256 -21.00 -11.62 -24.73
CA ASP A 256 -20.55 -10.82 -25.87
C ASP A 256 -21.02 -9.37 -25.82
N SER A 257 -21.61 -8.93 -24.69
CA SER A 257 -22.04 -7.55 -24.50
C SER A 257 -20.93 -6.56 -24.77
N PRO A 258 -21.16 -5.50 -25.56
CA PRO A 258 -20.15 -4.44 -25.79
C PRO A 258 -19.62 -3.81 -24.51
N HIS A 259 -20.47 -3.63 -23.47
CA HIS A 259 -20.04 -3.11 -22.16
C HIS A 259 -19.06 -4.07 -21.47
N ARG A 260 -19.31 -5.39 -21.54
CA ARG A 260 -18.42 -6.40 -20.98
C ARG A 260 -17.05 -6.40 -21.67
N LEU A 261 -17.06 -6.41 -23.01
CA LEU A 261 -15.85 -6.40 -23.82
C LEU A 261 -15.02 -5.13 -23.56
N ALA A 262 -15.66 -3.97 -23.55
CA ALA A 262 -15.01 -2.70 -23.23
C ALA A 262 -14.39 -2.68 -21.83
N ALA A 263 -15.13 -3.12 -20.81
CA ALA A 263 -14.63 -3.21 -19.44
C ALA A 263 -13.46 -4.19 -19.30
N GLY A 264 -13.51 -5.32 -20.00
CA GLY A 264 -12.41 -6.31 -20.04
C GLY A 264 -11.14 -5.75 -20.67
N VAL A 265 -11.25 -4.99 -21.76
CA VAL A 265 -10.13 -4.29 -22.39
C VAL A 265 -9.51 -3.27 -21.44
N LEU A 266 -10.32 -2.41 -20.81
CA LEU A 266 -9.84 -1.42 -19.84
C LEU A 266 -9.19 -2.08 -18.63
N HIS A 267 -9.75 -3.20 -18.15
CA HIS A 267 -9.14 -3.96 -17.05
C HIS A 267 -7.78 -4.56 -17.46
N ALA A 268 -7.66 -5.10 -18.66
CA ALA A 268 -6.39 -5.62 -19.19
C ALA A 268 -5.33 -4.52 -19.30
N LEU A 269 -5.71 -3.29 -19.69
CA LEU A 269 -4.82 -2.12 -19.69
C LEU A 269 -4.43 -1.72 -18.26
N GLY A 270 -5.36 -1.69 -17.31
CA GLY A 270 -5.06 -1.40 -15.90
C GLY A 270 -4.12 -2.43 -15.27
N GLN A 271 -4.27 -3.71 -15.63
CA GLN A 271 -3.29 -4.74 -15.23
C GLN A 271 -1.92 -4.51 -15.87
N ALA A 272 -1.88 -4.12 -17.14
CA ALA A 272 -0.63 -3.78 -17.82
C ALA A 272 0.06 -2.56 -17.18
N GLU A 273 -0.70 -1.56 -16.75
CA GLU A 273 -0.17 -0.42 -15.96
C GLU A 273 0.44 -0.88 -14.64
N THR A 274 -0.21 -1.78 -13.93
CA THR A 274 0.31 -2.42 -12.71
C THR A 274 1.59 -3.21 -12.98
N ASP A 275 1.68 -3.87 -14.15
CA ASP A 275 2.89 -4.55 -14.63
C ASP A 275 4.00 -3.56 -15.05
N GLY A 276 3.70 -2.26 -15.13
CA GLY A 276 4.63 -1.17 -15.44
C GLY A 276 4.60 -0.69 -16.89
N HIS A 277 3.65 -1.15 -17.71
CA HIS A 277 3.51 -0.68 -19.09
C HIS A 277 2.73 0.64 -19.16
N CYS A 278 3.10 1.55 -20.07
CA CYS A 278 2.32 2.75 -20.39
C CYS A 278 1.32 2.49 -21.54
N HIS A 279 1.59 1.49 -22.38
CA HIS A 279 0.73 1.03 -23.47
C HIS A 279 0.98 -0.45 -23.74
N LEU A 280 0.12 -1.07 -24.52
CA LEU A 280 0.36 -2.41 -25.08
C LEU A 280 0.25 -2.37 -26.61
N PRO A 281 0.99 -3.21 -27.33
CA PRO A 281 0.68 -3.50 -28.72
C PRO A 281 -0.74 -4.06 -28.82
N ARG A 282 -1.51 -3.66 -29.84
CA ARG A 282 -2.93 -4.06 -30.03
C ARG A 282 -3.13 -5.58 -29.91
N GLY A 283 -2.26 -6.36 -30.57
CA GLY A 283 -2.36 -7.84 -30.54
C GLY A 283 -2.17 -8.42 -29.14
N GLU A 284 -1.23 -7.89 -28.35
CA GLU A 284 -1.00 -8.31 -26.97
C GLU A 284 -2.17 -7.94 -26.05
N LEU A 285 -2.74 -6.73 -26.22
CA LEU A 285 -3.92 -6.30 -25.49
C LEU A 285 -5.12 -7.20 -25.82
N ALA A 286 -5.34 -7.48 -27.11
CA ALA A 286 -6.43 -8.33 -27.56
C ALA A 286 -6.30 -9.76 -27.01
N GLU A 287 -5.08 -10.31 -26.96
CA GLU A 287 -4.82 -11.61 -26.36
C GLU A 287 -5.12 -11.63 -24.86
N ARG A 288 -4.59 -10.67 -24.09
CA ARG A 288 -4.82 -10.55 -22.63
C ARG A 288 -6.30 -10.39 -22.32
N ALA A 289 -6.99 -9.51 -23.03
CA ALA A 289 -8.43 -9.29 -22.85
C ALA A 289 -9.25 -10.52 -23.25
N SER A 290 -8.91 -11.21 -24.35
CA SER A 290 -9.58 -12.44 -24.75
C SER A 290 -9.39 -13.57 -23.74
N GLN A 291 -8.23 -13.70 -23.14
CA GLN A 291 -7.98 -14.67 -22.06
C GLN A 291 -8.85 -14.38 -20.83
N LEU A 292 -8.99 -13.11 -20.45
CA LEU A 292 -9.83 -12.67 -19.33
C LEU A 292 -11.31 -12.93 -19.60
N LEU A 293 -11.77 -12.62 -20.82
CA LEU A 293 -13.18 -12.63 -21.20
C LEU A 293 -13.67 -14.02 -21.63
N GLY A 294 -12.75 -14.93 -21.98
CA GLY A 294 -13.08 -16.25 -22.55
C GLY A 294 -13.48 -16.20 -24.03
N GLY A 295 -13.14 -15.10 -24.74
CA GLY A 295 -13.47 -14.87 -26.16
C GLY A 295 -14.27 -13.58 -26.38
N GLY A 296 -14.74 -13.37 -27.60
CA GLY A 296 -15.49 -12.18 -28.01
C GLY A 296 -14.73 -11.32 -29.03
N ASP A 297 -15.41 -10.37 -29.67
CA ASP A 297 -14.83 -9.43 -30.63
C ASP A 297 -14.13 -8.28 -29.89
N VAL A 298 -12.95 -8.59 -29.33
CA VAL A 298 -12.13 -7.64 -28.54
C VAL A 298 -11.57 -6.53 -29.45
N ASP A 299 -11.27 -6.83 -30.72
CA ASP A 299 -10.74 -5.81 -31.64
C ASP A 299 -11.74 -4.70 -31.90
N SER A 300 -13.01 -5.03 -32.15
CA SER A 300 -14.07 -4.03 -32.30
C SER A 300 -14.28 -3.24 -31.00
N ALA A 301 -14.15 -3.87 -29.82
CA ALA A 301 -14.24 -3.17 -28.54
C ALA A 301 -13.09 -2.15 -28.33
N ILE A 302 -11.87 -2.47 -28.77
CA ILE A 302 -10.73 -1.53 -28.75
C ILE A 302 -11.02 -0.33 -29.63
N ASP A 303 -11.53 -0.54 -30.87
CA ASP A 303 -11.85 0.56 -31.78
C ASP A 303 -12.99 1.46 -31.24
N GLU A 304 -14.01 0.85 -30.64
CA GLU A 304 -15.11 1.60 -30.00
C GLU A 304 -14.61 2.42 -28.79
N LEU A 305 -13.73 1.88 -27.97
CA LEU A 305 -13.09 2.62 -26.88
C LEU A 305 -12.23 3.77 -27.38
N GLY A 306 -11.54 3.58 -28.52
CA GLY A 306 -10.80 4.63 -29.21
C GLY A 306 -11.72 5.74 -29.71
N ALA A 307 -12.83 5.40 -30.37
CA ALA A 307 -13.84 6.35 -30.82
C ALA A 307 -14.50 7.14 -29.68
N ARG A 308 -14.61 6.53 -28.49
CA ARG A 308 -15.11 7.20 -27.26
C ARG A 308 -14.03 7.99 -26.50
N GLY A 309 -12.78 7.98 -26.94
CA GLY A 309 -11.66 8.66 -26.27
C GLY A 309 -11.27 8.07 -24.91
N LYS A 310 -11.64 6.81 -24.63
CA LYS A 310 -11.23 6.08 -23.41
C LYS A 310 -9.84 5.48 -23.55
N VAL A 311 -9.44 5.14 -24.76
CA VAL A 311 -8.09 4.69 -25.11
C VAL A 311 -7.56 5.53 -26.28
N VAL A 312 -6.24 5.61 -26.39
CA VAL A 312 -5.54 6.21 -27.53
C VAL A 312 -4.88 5.10 -28.32
N ILE A 313 -5.12 5.06 -29.62
CA ILE A 313 -4.51 4.12 -30.56
C ILE A 313 -3.61 4.95 -31.48
N ASP A 314 -2.32 4.72 -31.48
CA ASP A 314 -1.40 5.42 -32.36
C ASP A 314 -1.19 4.70 -33.72
N ASP A 315 -0.45 5.37 -34.62
CA ASP A 315 -0.19 4.87 -35.98
C ASP A 315 0.63 3.56 -35.99
N ALA A 316 1.33 3.23 -34.91
CA ALA A 316 2.05 1.98 -34.73
C ALA A 316 1.18 0.85 -34.17
N GLY A 317 -0.10 1.11 -33.93
CA GLY A 317 -1.04 0.14 -33.34
C GLY A 317 -0.79 -0.10 -31.84
N ARG A 318 -0.22 0.86 -31.13
CA ARG A 318 -0.08 0.81 -29.67
C ARG A 318 -1.33 1.39 -29.03
N VAL A 319 -1.85 0.73 -28.01
CA VAL A 319 -3.08 1.10 -27.30
C VAL A 319 -2.74 1.47 -25.86
N ALA A 320 -3.11 2.66 -25.45
CA ALA A 320 -2.88 3.20 -24.10
C ALA A 320 -4.20 3.65 -23.48
N ASP A 321 -4.31 3.59 -22.14
CA ASP A 321 -5.35 4.33 -21.42
C ASP A 321 -5.19 5.84 -21.71
N ALA A 322 -6.28 6.54 -22.02
CA ALA A 322 -6.21 7.92 -22.44
C ALA A 322 -5.62 8.86 -21.38
N ARG A 323 -5.86 8.57 -20.08
CA ARG A 323 -5.30 9.37 -18.97
C ARG A 323 -3.80 9.16 -18.84
N LEU A 324 -3.36 7.90 -18.87
CA LEU A 324 -1.93 7.58 -18.77
C LEU A 324 -1.15 8.10 -19.97
N HIS A 325 -1.73 8.02 -21.18
CA HIS A 325 -1.16 8.62 -22.38
C HIS A 325 -0.96 10.14 -22.22
N ALA A 326 -1.98 10.86 -21.77
CA ALA A 326 -1.89 12.30 -21.54
C ALA A 326 -0.84 12.67 -20.47
N ILE A 327 -0.67 11.83 -19.43
CA ILE A 327 0.36 12.03 -18.40
C ILE A 327 1.77 11.85 -18.99
N GLU A 328 1.98 10.81 -19.80
CA GLU A 328 3.27 10.55 -20.45
C GLU A 328 3.64 11.67 -21.43
N GLU A 329 2.67 12.18 -22.21
CA GLU A 329 2.87 13.35 -23.09
C GLU A 329 3.17 14.63 -22.31
N ARG A 330 2.46 14.87 -21.19
CA ARG A 330 2.75 16.02 -20.33
C ARG A 330 4.16 15.94 -19.77
N LEU A 331 4.58 14.75 -19.32
CA LEU A 331 5.94 14.52 -18.85
C LEU A 331 6.97 14.87 -19.95
N ALA A 332 6.75 14.39 -21.17
CA ALA A 332 7.64 14.68 -22.30
C ALA A 332 7.69 16.19 -22.61
N ARG A 333 6.54 16.88 -22.62
CA ARG A 333 6.51 18.35 -22.82
C ARG A 333 7.30 19.09 -21.74
N ASN A 334 7.16 18.73 -20.48
CA ASN A 334 7.89 19.37 -19.38
C ASN A 334 9.40 19.11 -19.45
N VAL A 335 9.81 17.90 -19.86
CA VAL A 335 11.21 17.59 -20.14
C VAL A 335 11.76 18.46 -21.26
N ARG A 336 11.05 18.59 -22.38
CA ARG A 336 11.45 19.43 -23.51
C ARG A 336 11.54 20.89 -23.13
N ALA A 337 10.56 21.43 -22.41
CA ALA A 337 10.60 22.81 -21.92
C ALA A 337 11.86 23.13 -21.11
N LEU A 338 12.36 22.13 -20.34
CA LEU A 338 13.63 22.27 -19.64
C LEU A 338 14.84 22.19 -20.58
N LEU A 339 14.81 21.34 -21.61
CA LEU A 339 15.89 21.20 -22.58
C LEU A 339 16.05 22.46 -23.47
N ASP A 340 14.94 23.05 -23.86
CA ASP A 340 14.92 24.24 -24.74
C ASP A 340 15.22 25.54 -23.98
N SER A 341 15.25 25.49 -22.65
CA SER A 341 15.46 26.68 -21.81
C SER A 341 16.93 26.95 -21.54
N GLU A 342 17.36 28.22 -21.58
CA GLU A 342 18.71 28.65 -21.24
C GLU A 342 19.00 28.43 -19.72
N PRO A 343 20.26 28.07 -19.36
CA PRO A 343 20.69 27.97 -17.96
C PRO A 343 20.60 29.31 -17.23
N THR A 344 20.06 29.32 -16.02
CA THR A 344 19.76 30.53 -15.25
C THR A 344 20.71 30.80 -14.09
N LEU A 345 21.54 29.82 -13.69
CA LEU A 345 22.42 29.92 -12.52
C LEU A 345 23.55 30.95 -12.65
N GLY A 346 23.98 31.26 -13.90
CA GLY A 346 25.08 32.18 -14.16
C GLY A 346 26.46 31.71 -13.65
N LEU A 347 26.65 30.39 -13.44
CA LEU A 347 27.81 29.78 -12.82
C LEU A 347 28.72 29.02 -13.81
N ARG A 348 28.74 29.37 -15.07
CA ARG A 348 29.45 28.63 -16.14
C ARG A 348 30.99 28.57 -15.99
N THR A 349 31.60 29.40 -15.14
CA THR A 349 33.07 29.48 -14.99
C THR A 349 33.58 29.08 -13.61
N VAL A 350 32.93 28.11 -12.98
CA VAL A 350 33.34 27.64 -11.63
C VAL A 350 34.54 26.69 -11.73
N LYS A 351 35.61 27.00 -10.98
CA LYS A 351 36.78 26.14 -10.91
C LYS A 351 36.56 24.99 -9.92
N ARG A 352 37.05 23.81 -10.27
CA ARG A 352 37.07 22.63 -9.38
C ARG A 352 37.88 22.96 -8.12
N PRO A 353 37.43 22.61 -6.92
CA PRO A 353 38.22 22.71 -5.69
C PRO A 353 39.49 21.85 -5.79
N ALA A 354 40.62 22.47 -5.58
CA ALA A 354 41.93 21.75 -5.57
C ALA A 354 42.32 21.21 -4.19
N THR A 355 41.68 21.74 -3.13
CA THR A 355 41.94 21.39 -1.74
C THR A 355 40.62 21.42 -0.96
N GLY A 356 40.51 20.65 0.10
CA GLY A 356 39.35 20.59 0.98
C GLY A 356 39.11 19.21 1.54
N PRO A 357 38.08 19.03 2.35
CA PRO A 357 37.72 17.74 2.93
C PRO A 357 37.29 16.70 1.86
N PHE A 358 36.83 17.19 0.70
CA PHE A 358 36.52 16.38 -0.46
C PHE A 358 36.93 17.10 -1.74
N VAL A 359 37.70 16.41 -2.58
CA VAL A 359 38.12 16.85 -3.91
C VAL A 359 37.44 15.92 -4.92
N PRO A 360 36.45 16.41 -5.73
CA PRO A 360 35.78 15.58 -6.72
C PRO A 360 36.76 15.02 -7.75
N SER A 361 36.55 13.81 -8.27
CA SER A 361 37.23 13.29 -9.45
C SER A 361 36.85 14.08 -10.72
N ASP A 362 37.49 13.80 -11.84
CA ASP A 362 37.17 14.49 -13.11
C ASP A 362 35.75 14.22 -13.53
N ASP A 363 35.30 12.96 -13.48
CA ASP A 363 33.93 12.56 -13.81
C ASP A 363 32.88 13.17 -12.85
N GLN A 364 33.19 13.18 -11.54
CA GLN A 364 32.33 13.79 -10.53
C GLN A 364 32.20 15.31 -10.76
N TRP A 365 33.32 15.97 -11.05
CA TRP A 365 33.30 17.39 -11.34
C TRP A 365 32.56 17.69 -12.65
N TYR A 366 32.76 16.87 -13.68
CA TYR A 366 32.00 16.97 -14.92
C TYR A 366 30.48 16.87 -14.64
N GLY A 367 30.05 15.93 -13.79
CA GLY A 367 28.65 15.85 -13.39
C GLY A 367 28.14 17.11 -12.69
N VAL A 368 28.95 17.76 -11.85
CA VAL A 368 28.59 19.08 -11.25
C VAL A 368 28.43 20.16 -12.34
N VAL A 369 29.36 20.21 -13.29
CA VAL A 369 29.32 21.20 -14.39
C VAL A 369 28.07 21.03 -15.25
N GLN A 370 27.67 19.79 -15.55
CA GLN A 370 26.44 19.53 -16.33
C GLN A 370 25.20 20.16 -15.67
N VAL A 371 25.09 20.13 -14.34
CA VAL A 371 23.97 20.79 -13.63
C VAL A 371 24.02 22.32 -13.77
N LEU A 372 25.20 22.90 -13.84
CA LEU A 372 25.35 24.35 -13.97
C LEU A 372 25.07 24.85 -15.40
N GLU A 373 25.38 24.04 -16.40
CA GLU A 373 25.28 24.36 -17.82
C GLU A 373 23.94 23.96 -18.48
N HIS A 374 23.16 23.07 -17.84
CA HIS A 374 21.90 22.55 -18.36
C HIS A 374 20.78 22.64 -17.34
N ARG A 375 19.56 22.90 -17.81
CA ARG A 375 18.37 22.99 -16.96
C ARG A 375 17.92 21.62 -16.46
N LEU A 376 18.18 20.56 -17.23
CA LEU A 376 17.94 19.17 -16.86
C LEU A 376 19.21 18.36 -17.09
N SER A 377 19.63 17.63 -16.08
CA SER A 377 20.80 16.76 -16.14
C SER A 377 20.58 15.46 -15.36
N ILE A 378 21.31 14.41 -15.73
CA ILE A 378 21.23 13.10 -15.11
C ILE A 378 22.63 12.69 -14.60
N LEU A 379 22.70 12.22 -13.35
CA LEU A 379 23.86 11.59 -12.77
C LEU A 379 23.56 10.13 -12.45
N THR A 380 24.19 9.20 -13.14
CA THR A 380 23.97 7.75 -12.92
C THR A 380 25.28 7.04 -12.60
N GLY A 381 25.19 5.85 -12.03
CA GLY A 381 26.33 5.00 -11.70
C GLY A 381 25.98 3.93 -10.66
N GLY A 382 26.76 2.88 -10.61
CA GLY A 382 26.60 1.75 -9.70
C GLY A 382 26.97 2.08 -8.23
N PRO A 383 27.00 1.08 -7.37
CA PRO A 383 27.42 1.22 -5.98
C PRO A 383 28.91 1.60 -5.91
N GLY A 384 29.26 2.47 -4.96
CA GLY A 384 30.66 2.86 -4.73
C GLY A 384 31.26 3.84 -5.76
N THR A 385 30.51 4.34 -6.73
CA THR A 385 30.97 5.30 -7.76
C THR A 385 30.95 6.76 -7.31
N GLY A 386 30.42 7.05 -6.11
CA GLY A 386 30.51 8.39 -5.53
C GLY A 386 29.39 9.35 -5.91
N LYS A 387 28.20 8.88 -6.33
CA LYS A 387 27.02 9.73 -6.58
C LYS A 387 26.74 10.71 -5.44
N SER A 388 26.67 10.19 -4.20
CA SER A 388 26.38 11.01 -3.02
C SER A 388 27.47 12.06 -2.73
N ALA A 389 28.73 11.74 -3.00
CA ALA A 389 29.82 12.68 -2.88
C ALA A 389 29.75 13.81 -3.91
N THR A 390 29.32 13.48 -5.12
CA THR A 390 29.05 14.48 -6.20
C THR A 390 27.91 15.41 -5.80
N MET A 391 26.78 14.87 -5.28
CA MET A 391 25.66 15.67 -4.78
C MET A 391 26.11 16.63 -3.66
N ARG A 392 26.90 16.11 -2.69
CA ARG A 392 27.46 16.96 -1.63
C ARG A 392 28.31 18.08 -2.17
N ALA A 393 29.21 17.81 -3.12
CA ALA A 393 30.04 18.83 -3.74
C ALA A 393 29.19 19.91 -4.44
N LEU A 394 28.12 19.51 -5.12
CA LEU A 394 27.18 20.44 -5.75
C LEU A 394 26.47 21.31 -4.70
N VAL A 395 25.94 20.70 -3.62
CA VAL A 395 25.25 21.41 -2.53
C VAL A 395 26.19 22.42 -1.86
N ASP A 396 27.43 22.02 -1.56
CA ASP A 396 28.44 22.91 -0.95
C ASP A 396 28.79 24.07 -1.89
N LEU A 397 28.91 23.82 -3.19
CA LEU A 397 29.12 24.85 -4.20
C LEU A 397 27.95 25.85 -4.27
N LEU A 398 26.72 25.38 -4.30
CA LEU A 398 25.53 26.19 -4.35
C LEU A 398 25.41 27.08 -3.08
N LYS A 399 25.63 26.50 -1.89
CA LYS A 399 25.66 27.24 -0.62
C LYS A 399 26.73 28.37 -0.67
N ALA A 400 27.95 28.07 -1.16
CA ALA A 400 29.03 29.06 -1.29
C ALA A 400 28.69 30.19 -2.27
N ARG A 401 27.72 29.99 -3.16
CA ARG A 401 27.24 30.96 -4.16
C ARG A 401 25.89 31.55 -3.84
N THR A 402 25.39 31.36 -2.60
CA THR A 402 24.10 31.87 -2.13
C THR A 402 22.94 31.42 -3.02
N ARG A 403 23.03 30.18 -3.53
CA ARG A 403 21.99 29.52 -4.33
C ARG A 403 21.27 28.45 -3.49
N THR A 404 19.98 28.32 -3.68
CA THR A 404 19.12 27.42 -2.94
C THR A 404 18.99 26.08 -3.65
N ALA A 405 19.39 25.00 -2.99
CA ALA A 405 19.09 23.64 -3.41
C ALA A 405 17.89 23.09 -2.64
N ARG A 406 16.93 22.48 -3.34
CA ARG A 406 15.90 21.62 -2.75
C ARG A 406 16.24 20.18 -3.08
N LEU A 407 16.21 19.34 -2.05
CA LEU A 407 16.57 17.93 -2.18
C LEU A 407 15.35 17.07 -1.88
N CYS A 408 15.13 16.07 -2.73
CA CYS A 408 14.03 15.13 -2.51
C CYS A 408 14.37 13.71 -2.96
N ALA A 409 13.58 12.75 -2.48
CA ALA A 409 13.64 11.36 -2.90
C ALA A 409 12.23 10.73 -2.88
N PRO A 410 12.00 9.60 -3.57
CA PRO A 410 10.70 8.93 -3.58
C PRO A 410 10.26 8.40 -2.21
N THR A 411 11.20 8.03 -1.34
CA THR A 411 10.92 7.43 -0.02
C THR A 411 11.50 8.27 1.12
N GLY A 412 10.85 8.21 2.30
CA GLY A 412 11.31 8.92 3.51
C GLY A 412 12.73 8.53 3.92
N LYS A 413 13.06 7.24 3.84
CA LYS A 413 14.39 6.72 4.19
C LYS A 413 15.48 7.22 3.24
N ALA A 414 15.20 7.26 1.93
CA ALA A 414 16.13 7.82 0.95
C ALA A 414 16.33 9.33 1.17
N ALA A 415 15.25 10.09 1.42
CA ALA A 415 15.32 11.51 1.69
C ALA A 415 16.16 11.81 2.94
N ARG A 416 15.96 11.08 4.03
CA ARG A 416 16.75 11.23 5.24
C ARG A 416 18.24 10.94 5.00
N ARG A 417 18.54 9.82 4.32
CA ARG A 417 19.91 9.49 3.97
C ARG A 417 20.56 10.58 3.12
N LEU A 418 19.80 11.14 2.18
CA LEU A 418 20.27 12.26 1.37
C LEU A 418 20.59 13.48 2.24
N SER A 419 19.75 13.77 3.26
CA SER A 419 20.04 14.83 4.25
C SER A 419 21.32 14.59 5.02
N GLU A 420 21.53 13.37 5.53
CA GLU A 420 22.73 12.99 6.28
C GLU A 420 24.01 13.12 5.44
N LEU A 421 23.96 12.66 4.18
CA LEU A 421 25.11 12.67 3.28
C LEU A 421 25.47 14.08 2.78
N THR A 422 24.47 14.93 2.54
CA THR A 422 24.69 16.26 1.96
C THR A 422 24.77 17.38 3.00
N GLY A 423 24.32 17.11 4.24
CA GLY A 423 24.19 18.13 5.28
C GLY A 423 23.18 19.24 4.92
N ALA A 424 22.20 18.92 4.06
CA ALA A 424 21.10 19.79 3.68
C ALA A 424 19.77 19.05 3.89
N GLU A 425 18.72 19.79 4.20
CA GLU A 425 17.40 19.20 4.38
C GLU A 425 16.89 18.59 3.07
N ALA A 426 16.45 17.34 3.13
CA ALA A 426 15.78 16.64 2.05
C ALA A 426 14.44 16.08 2.51
N THR A 427 13.45 16.06 1.62
CA THR A 427 12.09 15.60 1.91
C THR A 427 11.65 14.53 0.91
N THR A 428 10.51 13.88 1.17
CA THR A 428 9.91 13.04 0.13
C THR A 428 9.34 13.90 -0.99
N ILE A 429 9.27 13.36 -2.21
CA ILE A 429 8.63 14.04 -3.35
C ILE A 429 7.18 14.42 -3.01
N HIS A 430 6.42 13.52 -2.37
CA HIS A 430 5.05 13.79 -1.96
C HIS A 430 4.95 14.98 -1.01
N ARG A 431 5.86 15.09 -0.02
CA ARG A 431 5.90 16.23 0.90
C ARG A 431 6.34 17.52 0.20
N LEU A 432 7.30 17.42 -0.71
CA LEU A 432 7.75 18.58 -1.51
C LEU A 432 6.62 19.14 -2.38
N LEU A 433 5.78 18.24 -2.92
CA LEU A 433 4.62 18.59 -3.74
C LEU A 433 3.35 18.85 -2.93
N GLU A 434 3.43 18.81 -1.60
CA GLU A 434 2.31 19.10 -0.68
C GLU A 434 1.07 18.25 -1.03
N TRP A 435 1.25 16.93 -1.12
CA TRP A 435 0.16 16.02 -1.46
C TRP A 435 -0.87 15.93 -0.33
N ALA A 436 -2.15 16.02 -0.68
CA ALA A 436 -3.30 15.84 0.22
C ALA A 436 -4.27 14.80 -0.37
N PRO A 437 -4.94 13.96 0.47
CA PRO A 437 -5.80 12.87 0.00
C PRO A 437 -6.95 13.30 -0.90
N GLU A 438 -7.54 14.46 -0.65
CA GLU A 438 -8.71 14.97 -1.39
C GLU A 438 -8.32 15.85 -2.59
N GLU A 439 -7.20 16.57 -2.50
CA GLU A 439 -6.78 17.58 -3.46
C GLU A 439 -5.68 17.08 -4.41
N GLY A 440 -5.00 15.96 -4.05
CA GLY A 440 -3.83 15.47 -4.78
C GLY A 440 -2.58 16.31 -4.51
N PHE A 441 -1.75 16.55 -5.51
CA PHE A 441 -0.59 17.42 -5.42
C PHE A 441 -1.00 18.88 -5.59
N THR A 442 -0.68 19.74 -4.60
CA THR A 442 -1.00 21.17 -4.67
C THR A 442 0.09 22.00 -5.36
N ARG A 443 1.28 21.41 -5.57
CA ARG A 443 2.36 22.00 -6.37
C ARG A 443 2.27 21.50 -7.80
N ASP A 444 2.21 22.44 -8.75
CA ASP A 444 2.09 22.20 -10.17
C ASP A 444 2.68 23.38 -10.99
N GLU A 445 2.27 23.51 -12.25
CA GLU A 445 2.72 24.56 -13.18
C GLU A 445 2.27 25.97 -12.73
N ASP A 446 1.09 26.08 -12.13
CA ASP A 446 0.51 27.32 -11.61
C ASP A 446 1.04 27.69 -10.23
N ASN A 447 1.45 26.69 -9.45
CA ASN A 447 1.97 26.84 -8.08
C ASN A 447 3.30 26.08 -7.89
N PRO A 448 4.41 26.52 -8.54
CA PRO A 448 5.66 25.79 -8.54
C PRO A 448 6.36 25.75 -7.17
N ILE A 449 7.34 24.87 -7.03
CA ILE A 449 8.18 24.73 -5.83
C ILE A 449 8.88 26.05 -5.52
N PRO A 450 8.62 26.67 -4.34
CA PRO A 450 9.13 28.01 -4.05
C PRO A 450 10.62 28.00 -3.68
N GLY A 451 11.32 29.07 -4.08
CA GLY A 451 12.70 29.33 -3.65
C GLY A 451 13.66 28.20 -4.00
N CYS A 452 13.62 27.69 -5.23
CA CYS A 452 14.41 26.57 -5.70
C CYS A 452 15.25 26.96 -6.92
N ASP A 453 16.57 27.16 -6.74
CA ASP A 453 17.49 27.36 -7.86
C ASP A 453 17.88 26.00 -8.50
N VAL A 454 18.09 24.97 -7.68
CA VAL A 454 18.41 23.61 -8.13
C VAL A 454 17.59 22.57 -7.35
N LEU A 455 16.84 21.74 -8.06
CA LEU A 455 16.13 20.57 -7.54
C LEU A 455 17.00 19.33 -7.75
N ILE A 456 17.38 18.68 -6.66
CA ILE A 456 18.14 17.42 -6.67
C ILE A 456 17.20 16.29 -6.27
N VAL A 457 17.04 15.31 -7.16
CA VAL A 457 16.16 14.14 -6.98
C VAL A 457 17.02 12.90 -6.90
N ASP A 458 17.17 12.33 -5.71
CA ASP A 458 17.90 11.07 -5.52
C ASP A 458 16.97 9.86 -5.68
N GLU A 459 17.54 8.67 -5.92
CA GLU A 459 16.82 7.42 -6.24
C GLU A 459 15.81 7.59 -7.38
N ALA A 460 16.18 8.38 -8.43
CA ALA A 460 15.31 8.66 -9.57
C ALA A 460 14.93 7.41 -10.40
N SER A 461 15.63 6.27 -10.22
CA SER A 461 15.24 4.97 -10.77
C SER A 461 13.87 4.47 -10.25
N MET A 462 13.39 5.01 -9.13
CA MET A 462 12.08 4.70 -8.56
C MET A 462 10.95 5.60 -9.07
N LEU A 463 11.21 6.55 -9.96
CA LEU A 463 10.18 7.45 -10.51
C LEU A 463 9.31 6.73 -11.54
N SER A 464 8.02 6.57 -11.24
CA SER A 464 7.00 6.23 -12.24
C SER A 464 6.68 7.44 -13.11
N VAL A 465 6.01 7.22 -14.25
CA VAL A 465 5.52 8.30 -15.13
C VAL A 465 4.62 9.28 -14.38
N HIS A 466 3.73 8.79 -13.51
CA HIS A 466 2.86 9.64 -12.69
C HIS A 466 3.64 10.57 -11.78
N LEU A 467 4.59 10.02 -11.01
CA LEU A 467 5.34 10.81 -10.04
C LEU A 467 6.31 11.79 -10.72
N ALA A 468 6.94 11.35 -11.81
CA ALA A 468 7.82 12.21 -12.59
C ALA A 468 7.07 13.37 -13.27
N ALA A 469 5.88 13.09 -13.84
CA ALA A 469 5.04 14.10 -14.45
C ALA A 469 4.59 15.16 -13.43
N ALA A 470 4.16 14.74 -12.25
CA ALA A 470 3.78 15.67 -11.18
C ALA A 470 4.99 16.50 -10.69
N LEU A 471 6.15 15.86 -10.51
CA LEU A 471 7.35 16.54 -10.04
C LEU A 471 7.85 17.58 -11.03
N LEU A 472 7.93 17.22 -12.33
CA LEU A 472 8.44 18.16 -13.36
C LEU A 472 7.42 19.24 -13.70
N ALA A 473 6.12 19.02 -13.49
CA ALA A 473 5.12 20.08 -13.59
C ALA A 473 5.32 21.19 -12.54
N ALA A 474 5.77 20.84 -11.35
CA ALA A 474 6.01 21.79 -10.26
C ALA A 474 7.39 22.49 -10.31
N VAL A 475 8.18 22.26 -11.37
CA VAL A 475 9.49 22.89 -11.53
C VAL A 475 9.33 24.32 -12.01
N GLY A 476 9.86 25.26 -11.23
CA GLY A 476 9.79 26.69 -11.58
C GLY A 476 10.60 27.08 -12.82
N PRO A 477 10.27 28.23 -13.46
CA PRO A 477 10.85 28.64 -14.75
C PRO A 477 12.34 28.95 -14.71
N SER A 478 12.96 29.07 -13.55
CA SER A 478 14.41 29.29 -13.37
C SER A 478 15.13 28.12 -12.70
N THR A 479 14.42 27.07 -12.31
CA THR A 479 14.97 25.95 -11.53
C THR A 479 15.73 24.96 -12.43
N HIS A 480 16.94 24.58 -12.06
CA HIS A 480 17.67 23.47 -12.68
C HIS A 480 17.29 22.15 -11.98
N VAL A 481 17.26 21.05 -12.72
CA VAL A 481 16.91 19.72 -12.20
C VAL A 481 18.07 18.76 -12.39
N LEU A 482 18.46 18.08 -11.31
CA LEU A 482 19.40 16.96 -11.33
C LEU A 482 18.66 15.69 -10.91
N LEU A 483 18.54 14.74 -11.83
CA LEU A 483 18.05 13.38 -11.52
C LEU A 483 19.25 12.48 -11.20
N VAL A 484 19.27 11.88 -10.00
CA VAL A 484 20.33 10.99 -9.56
C VAL A 484 19.75 9.60 -9.35
N GLY A 485 20.37 8.58 -9.94
CA GLY A 485 19.85 7.22 -9.80
C GLY A 485 20.80 6.15 -10.31
N ASP A 486 20.37 4.92 -10.21
CA ASP A 486 21.05 3.74 -10.69
C ASP A 486 20.11 2.95 -11.60
N VAL A 487 20.36 2.99 -12.90
CA VAL A 487 19.51 2.36 -13.92
C VAL A 487 19.53 0.84 -13.89
N ASP A 488 20.54 0.27 -13.23
CA ASP A 488 20.69 -1.18 -13.13
C ASP A 488 19.87 -1.77 -11.96
N GLN A 489 19.26 -0.92 -11.11
CA GLN A 489 18.34 -1.34 -10.08
C GLN A 489 16.96 -1.72 -10.64
N LEU A 490 16.08 -2.22 -9.77
CA LEU A 490 14.70 -2.53 -10.14
C LEU A 490 13.97 -1.29 -10.67
N ALA A 491 13.16 -1.49 -11.69
CA ALA A 491 12.27 -0.46 -12.22
C ALA A 491 11.26 0.01 -11.15
N PRO A 492 10.66 1.21 -11.30
CA PRO A 492 9.74 1.77 -10.33
C PRO A 492 8.48 0.89 -10.13
N VAL A 493 7.82 1.04 -8.99
CA VAL A 493 6.45 0.54 -8.82
C VAL A 493 5.52 1.49 -9.57
N GLY A 494 4.76 0.95 -10.53
CA GLY A 494 3.91 1.73 -11.44
C GLY A 494 4.49 1.86 -12.85
N PRO A 495 3.81 2.59 -13.76
CA PRO A 495 4.13 2.60 -15.18
C PRO A 495 5.40 3.38 -15.52
N GLY A 496 6.09 2.89 -16.54
CA GLY A 496 7.25 3.54 -17.16
C GLY A 496 8.60 3.15 -16.57
N ARG A 497 9.66 3.71 -17.17
CA ARG A 497 11.07 3.60 -16.79
C ARG A 497 11.74 4.94 -17.02
N VAL A 498 11.24 5.97 -16.34
CA VAL A 498 11.55 7.38 -16.65
C VAL A 498 13.05 7.64 -16.74
N LEU A 499 13.84 7.25 -15.74
CA LEU A 499 15.28 7.51 -15.74
C LEU A 499 16.00 6.84 -16.93
N GLU A 500 15.65 5.59 -17.24
CA GLU A 500 16.22 4.82 -18.34
C GLU A 500 15.78 5.39 -19.69
N ASP A 501 14.48 5.68 -19.86
CA ASP A 501 13.95 6.26 -21.09
C ASP A 501 14.58 7.64 -21.40
N LEU A 502 14.78 8.48 -20.37
CA LEU A 502 15.42 9.77 -20.50
C LEU A 502 16.92 9.66 -20.88
N LEU A 503 17.64 8.69 -20.31
CA LEU A 503 19.02 8.40 -20.68
C LEU A 503 19.12 7.86 -22.12
N ASP A 504 18.25 6.93 -22.47
CA ASP A 504 18.23 6.28 -23.79
C ASP A 504 17.76 7.22 -24.91
N SER A 505 17.10 8.35 -24.57
CA SER A 505 16.75 9.40 -25.54
C SER A 505 17.99 10.07 -26.13
N GLY A 506 19.10 10.10 -25.36
CA GLY A 506 20.32 10.81 -25.76
C GLY A 506 20.21 12.34 -25.76
N ALA A 507 19.03 12.90 -25.44
CA ALA A 507 18.75 14.33 -25.48
C ALA A 507 19.22 15.08 -24.23
N ILE A 508 19.43 14.38 -23.11
CA ILE A 508 19.68 14.99 -21.81
C ILE A 508 21.14 14.89 -21.44
N ALA A 509 21.70 16.00 -20.95
CA ALA A 509 23.05 16.05 -20.42
C ALA A 509 23.22 15.03 -19.29
N SER A 510 24.01 14.00 -19.52
CA SER A 510 24.15 12.88 -18.60
C SER A 510 25.60 12.62 -18.25
N THR A 511 25.83 12.24 -16.98
CA THR A 511 27.13 11.79 -16.50
C THR A 511 26.99 10.40 -15.91
N ARG A 512 27.71 9.43 -16.45
CA ARG A 512 27.78 8.09 -15.92
C ARG A 512 29.09 7.90 -15.14
N LEU A 513 28.99 7.82 -13.82
CA LEU A 513 30.15 7.52 -12.97
C LEU A 513 30.50 6.03 -13.08
N THR A 514 31.68 5.74 -13.60
CA THR A 514 32.16 4.36 -13.81
C THR A 514 33.32 4.00 -12.89
N GLU A 515 34.04 5.02 -12.36
CA GLU A 515 35.17 4.80 -11.46
C GLU A 515 34.67 4.32 -10.09
N VAL A 516 35.12 3.13 -9.69
CA VAL A 516 34.88 2.59 -8.33
C VAL A 516 36.05 3.03 -7.46
N PHE A 517 35.78 3.84 -6.44
CA PHE A 517 36.83 4.36 -5.56
C PHE A 517 37.53 3.24 -4.80
N ARG A 518 38.82 3.43 -4.54
CA ARG A 518 39.74 2.41 -3.94
C ARG A 518 39.14 1.71 -2.72
N GLN A 519 38.47 2.44 -1.85
CA GLN A 519 37.83 1.87 -0.67
C GLN A 519 36.68 0.93 -1.04
N ALA A 520 35.83 1.36 -1.97
CA ALA A 520 34.71 0.55 -2.46
C ALA A 520 35.16 -0.62 -3.34
N ALA A 521 36.27 -0.47 -4.07
CA ALA A 521 36.84 -1.53 -4.91
C ALA A 521 37.38 -2.75 -4.10
N ARG A 522 37.62 -2.58 -2.80
CA ARG A 522 38.00 -3.66 -1.88
C ARG A 522 36.80 -4.45 -1.36
N SER A 523 35.57 -3.91 -1.43
CA SER A 523 34.37 -4.59 -1.01
C SER A 523 33.99 -5.69 -2.01
N MET A 524 33.82 -6.89 -1.52
CA MET A 524 33.31 -8.00 -2.34
C MET A 524 31.83 -7.82 -2.70
N ILE A 525 31.02 -7.08 -1.90
CA ILE A 525 29.65 -6.70 -2.26
C ILE A 525 29.65 -5.88 -3.54
N VAL A 526 30.50 -4.86 -3.63
CA VAL A 526 30.59 -4.01 -4.82
C VAL A 526 31.04 -4.81 -6.04
N ARG A 527 32.03 -5.68 -5.87
CA ARG A 527 32.50 -6.58 -6.96
C ARG A 527 31.42 -7.56 -7.40
N ALA A 528 30.68 -8.13 -6.43
CA ALA A 528 29.57 -9.03 -6.72
C ALA A 528 28.46 -8.30 -7.49
N ALA A 529 28.12 -7.09 -7.10
CA ALA A 529 27.14 -6.26 -7.80
C ALA A 529 27.56 -5.99 -9.25
N HIS A 530 28.81 -5.63 -9.50
CA HIS A 530 29.33 -5.43 -10.87
C HIS A 530 29.33 -6.71 -11.70
N ALA A 531 29.70 -7.87 -11.12
CA ALA A 531 29.63 -9.16 -11.80
C ALA A 531 28.18 -9.52 -12.18
N ILE A 532 27.24 -9.35 -11.22
CA ILE A 532 25.81 -9.58 -11.47
C ILE A 532 25.33 -8.69 -12.61
N ASN A 533 25.69 -7.41 -12.60
CA ASN A 533 25.28 -6.47 -13.66
C ASN A 533 25.86 -6.82 -15.03
N ALA A 534 27.08 -7.38 -15.07
CA ALA A 534 27.70 -7.92 -16.29
C ALA A 534 27.08 -9.26 -16.74
N GLY A 535 26.12 -9.83 -15.98
CA GLY A 535 25.52 -11.13 -16.27
C GLY A 535 26.37 -12.32 -15.83
N GLU A 536 27.35 -12.07 -14.96
CA GLU A 536 28.30 -13.06 -14.47
C GLU A 536 27.94 -13.49 -13.04
N LEU A 537 28.28 -14.73 -12.69
CA LEU A 537 28.14 -15.21 -11.33
C LEU A 537 29.12 -14.47 -10.39
N PRO A 538 28.66 -14.02 -9.21
CA PRO A 538 29.51 -13.30 -8.26
C PRO A 538 30.41 -14.26 -7.45
N LEU A 539 31.26 -15.01 -8.15
CA LEU A 539 32.14 -16.06 -7.60
C LEU A 539 33.60 -15.61 -7.53
N ALA A 540 33.87 -14.31 -7.53
CA ALA A 540 35.25 -13.81 -7.49
C ALA A 540 35.97 -14.31 -6.24
N ARG A 541 37.17 -14.90 -6.46
CA ARG A 541 38.03 -15.29 -5.34
C ARG A 541 38.47 -14.03 -4.58
N PRO A 542 38.46 -14.06 -3.23
CA PRO A 542 38.97 -12.96 -2.42
C PRO A 542 40.45 -12.71 -2.74
N ARG A 543 40.83 -11.45 -2.89
CA ARG A 543 42.20 -11.01 -2.92
C ARG A 543 42.65 -10.76 -1.48
N GLU A 544 43.98 -10.68 -1.26
CA GLU A 544 44.50 -10.44 0.08
C GLU A 544 44.05 -9.11 0.69
N GLU A 545 43.83 -8.10 -0.15
CA GLU A 545 43.36 -6.76 0.22
C GLU A 545 41.84 -6.59 0.31
N ASP A 546 41.05 -7.62 -0.08
CA ASP A 546 39.61 -7.54 -0.14
C ASP A 546 38.98 -7.59 1.26
N VAL A 547 37.88 -6.81 1.42
CA VAL A 547 36.99 -6.93 2.57
C VAL A 547 36.04 -8.08 2.29
N ARG A 548 36.03 -9.09 3.15
CA ARG A 548 35.17 -10.28 3.03
C ARG A 548 33.75 -9.97 3.54
N ASP A 549 33.01 -9.24 2.77
CA ASP A 549 31.66 -8.75 3.07
C ASP A 549 30.56 -9.37 2.20
N PHE A 550 30.94 -10.28 1.23
CA PHE A 550 29.97 -11.01 0.41
C PHE A 550 30.21 -12.52 0.49
N PHE A 551 29.13 -13.29 0.70
CA PHE A 551 29.17 -14.74 0.80
C PHE A 551 28.08 -15.38 -0.03
N LEU A 552 28.40 -16.52 -0.68
CA LEU A 552 27.45 -17.41 -1.34
C LEU A 552 27.46 -18.75 -0.60
N ILE A 553 26.34 -19.12 -0.01
CA ILE A 553 26.14 -20.40 0.65
C ILE A 553 25.22 -21.26 -0.24
N GLU A 554 25.80 -22.29 -0.83
CA GLU A 554 25.04 -23.21 -1.68
C GLU A 554 24.22 -24.16 -0.82
N ARG A 555 22.89 -24.20 -1.08
CA ARG A 555 21.93 -25.11 -0.48
C ARG A 555 20.94 -25.52 -1.55
N ASP A 556 20.53 -26.78 -1.53
CA ASP A 556 19.55 -27.32 -2.46
C ASP A 556 18.22 -27.58 -1.76
N GLY A 557 17.13 -27.18 -2.40
CA GLY A 557 15.78 -27.36 -1.91
C GLY A 557 15.32 -26.31 -0.89
N ALA A 558 14.00 -26.04 -0.90
CA ALA A 558 13.40 -24.96 -0.15
C ALA A 558 13.62 -25.05 1.37
N ALA A 559 13.52 -26.27 1.96
CA ALA A 559 13.64 -26.46 3.40
C ALA A 559 15.07 -26.14 3.89
N ALA A 560 16.12 -26.67 3.22
CA ALA A 560 17.49 -26.41 3.60
C ALA A 560 17.88 -24.92 3.44
N ILE A 561 17.34 -24.25 2.43
CA ILE A 561 17.51 -22.80 2.23
C ILE A 561 16.81 -22.04 3.36
N PHE A 562 15.58 -22.42 3.71
CA PHE A 562 14.79 -21.79 4.76
C PHE A 562 15.50 -21.85 6.12
N ASP A 563 15.93 -23.04 6.51
CA ASP A 563 16.64 -23.28 7.79
C ASP A 563 17.93 -22.46 7.86
N GLU A 564 18.74 -22.47 6.79
CA GLU A 564 19.99 -21.71 6.72
C GLU A 564 19.76 -20.19 6.78
N VAL A 565 18.74 -19.66 6.06
CA VAL A 565 18.37 -18.25 6.08
C VAL A 565 17.95 -17.82 7.48
N CYS A 566 17.07 -18.60 8.14
CA CYS A 566 16.61 -18.28 9.48
C CYS A 566 17.74 -18.37 10.52
N GLU A 567 18.62 -19.36 10.41
CA GLU A 567 19.77 -19.51 11.31
C GLU A 567 20.80 -18.37 11.13
N LEU A 568 21.07 -17.97 9.89
CA LEU A 568 21.94 -16.82 9.60
C LEU A 568 21.36 -15.52 10.15
N ALA A 569 20.09 -15.27 9.87
CA ALA A 569 19.45 -14.01 10.23
C ALA A 569 19.23 -13.86 11.74
N ALA A 570 18.87 -14.95 12.44
CA ALA A 570 18.56 -14.89 13.87
C ALA A 570 19.78 -15.07 14.79
N VAL A 571 20.82 -15.81 14.35
CA VAL A 571 21.89 -16.24 15.24
C VAL A 571 23.28 -15.89 14.71
N ARG A 572 23.64 -16.45 13.55
CA ARG A 572 25.06 -16.48 13.13
C ARG A 572 25.62 -15.10 12.75
N LEU A 573 24.87 -14.27 12.02
CA LEU A 573 25.31 -12.94 11.63
C LEU A 573 25.40 -12.01 12.84
N ALA A 574 24.42 -12.08 13.73
CA ALA A 574 24.40 -11.33 14.98
C ALA A 574 25.64 -11.65 15.83
N ALA A 575 25.91 -12.94 16.06
CA ALA A 575 27.06 -13.37 16.88
C ALA A 575 28.40 -13.06 16.24
N HIS A 576 28.53 -13.11 14.90
CA HIS A 576 29.84 -12.93 14.23
C HIS A 576 30.22 -11.47 14.04
N TYR A 577 29.24 -10.60 13.75
CA TYR A 577 29.48 -9.20 13.41
C TYR A 577 29.03 -8.22 14.51
N ASP A 578 28.66 -8.74 15.68
CA ASP A 578 28.12 -7.93 16.80
C ASP A 578 26.95 -7.04 16.35
N LEU A 579 25.91 -7.69 15.75
CA LEU A 579 24.73 -7.04 15.21
C LEU A 579 23.50 -7.35 16.07
N ASP A 580 22.58 -6.40 16.11
CA ASP A 580 21.22 -6.69 16.58
C ASP A 580 20.44 -7.40 15.45
N PRO A 581 20.00 -8.67 15.63
CA PRO A 581 19.32 -9.41 14.59
C PRO A 581 17.98 -8.79 14.19
N ALA A 582 17.33 -8.05 15.08
CA ALA A 582 16.09 -7.36 14.77
C ALA A 582 16.30 -6.01 14.07
N ALA A 583 17.29 -5.23 14.51
CA ALA A 583 17.56 -3.90 13.94
C ALA A 583 18.43 -3.96 12.69
N ASP A 584 19.56 -4.70 12.75
CA ASP A 584 20.63 -4.63 11.76
C ASP A 584 20.54 -5.64 10.62
N VAL A 585 19.83 -6.78 10.83
CA VAL A 585 19.71 -7.85 9.84
C VAL A 585 18.38 -7.75 9.09
N GLN A 586 18.43 -7.88 7.77
CA GLN A 586 17.23 -7.89 6.92
C GLN A 586 17.27 -9.06 5.94
N VAL A 587 16.22 -9.87 5.95
CA VAL A 587 16.02 -10.88 4.90
C VAL A 587 15.26 -10.24 3.74
N LEU A 588 15.76 -10.43 2.50
CA LEU A 588 15.13 -9.91 1.29
C LEU A 588 14.71 -11.08 0.39
N ALA A 589 13.41 -11.34 0.33
CA ALA A 589 12.84 -12.43 -0.48
C ALA A 589 12.08 -11.92 -1.70
N PRO A 590 12.05 -12.69 -2.82
CA PRO A 590 11.39 -12.26 -4.06
C PRO A 590 9.86 -12.33 -4.00
N MET A 591 9.27 -13.19 -3.16
CA MET A 591 7.84 -13.51 -3.18
C MET A 591 7.23 -13.46 -1.77
N HIS A 592 5.93 -13.17 -1.68
CA HIS A 592 5.18 -13.15 -0.42
C HIS A 592 4.81 -14.55 0.05
N LYS A 593 4.26 -15.38 -0.84
CA LYS A 593 3.74 -16.71 -0.52
C LYS A 593 4.74 -17.82 -0.91
N GLY A 594 4.54 -19.02 -0.34
CA GLY A 594 5.36 -20.18 -0.61
C GLY A 594 6.35 -20.49 0.50
N PRO A 595 7.10 -21.61 0.41
CA PRO A 595 7.96 -22.10 1.49
C PRO A 595 9.12 -21.18 1.86
N LEU A 596 9.60 -20.34 0.92
CA LEU A 596 10.61 -19.30 1.11
C LEU A 596 10.00 -17.91 0.93
N GLY A 597 8.68 -17.79 1.11
CA GLY A 597 7.95 -16.54 1.03
C GLY A 597 8.16 -15.67 2.27
N ILE A 598 7.92 -14.39 2.11
CA ILE A 598 8.05 -13.37 3.18
C ILE A 598 7.19 -13.74 4.38
N ASP A 599 5.97 -14.24 4.16
CA ASP A 599 5.04 -14.59 5.25
C ASP A 599 5.57 -15.72 6.12
N ALA A 600 6.09 -16.80 5.51
CA ALA A 600 6.69 -17.94 6.21
C ALA A 600 7.98 -17.54 6.96
N LEU A 601 8.85 -16.75 6.30
CA LEU A 601 10.09 -16.25 6.90
C LEU A 601 9.81 -15.32 8.08
N ASN A 602 8.82 -14.44 7.98
CA ASN A 602 8.44 -13.55 9.09
C ASN A 602 7.87 -14.33 10.28
N ALA A 603 7.06 -15.34 10.03
CA ALA A 603 6.51 -16.19 11.11
C ALA A 603 7.62 -16.91 11.88
N GLU A 604 8.58 -17.54 11.18
CA GLU A 604 9.68 -18.27 11.80
C GLU A 604 10.67 -17.32 12.50
N LEU A 605 11.06 -16.23 11.85
CA LEU A 605 11.98 -15.26 12.43
C LEU A 605 11.40 -14.61 13.68
N ARG A 606 10.10 -14.29 13.69
CA ARG A 606 9.41 -13.84 14.91
C ARG A 606 9.45 -14.89 16.01
N ALA A 607 9.21 -16.16 15.67
CA ALA A 607 9.24 -17.25 16.66
C ALA A 607 10.64 -17.40 17.29
N ARG A 608 11.72 -17.13 16.54
CA ARG A 608 13.10 -17.18 17.06
C ARG A 608 13.51 -15.92 17.80
N LEU A 609 13.16 -14.73 17.30
CA LEU A 609 13.66 -13.45 17.79
C LEU A 609 12.74 -12.80 18.84
N ASN A 610 11.44 -13.05 18.77
CA ASN A 610 10.45 -12.50 19.69
C ASN A 610 9.43 -13.58 20.17
N PRO A 611 9.88 -14.71 20.74
CA PRO A 611 8.99 -15.80 21.14
C PRO A 611 8.07 -15.43 22.32
N ALA A 612 8.54 -14.58 23.21
CA ALA A 612 7.88 -14.21 24.46
C ALA A 612 7.28 -12.79 24.44
N GLY A 613 7.23 -12.13 23.29
CA GLY A 613 6.66 -10.79 23.16
C GLY A 613 5.19 -10.77 23.58
N GLU A 614 4.81 -9.77 24.37
CA GLU A 614 3.43 -9.53 24.80
C GLU A 614 2.55 -9.24 23.57
N THR A 615 1.45 -9.99 23.44
CA THR A 615 0.50 -9.79 22.34
C THR A 615 -0.28 -8.49 22.56
N ILE A 616 -0.34 -7.65 21.54
CA ILE A 616 -1.14 -6.42 21.56
C ILE A 616 -2.58 -6.80 21.20
N PRO A 617 -3.54 -6.59 22.11
CA PRO A 617 -4.94 -6.94 21.87
C PRO A 617 -5.50 -6.32 20.58
N GLY A 618 -6.27 -7.12 19.84
CA GLY A 618 -6.90 -6.68 18.57
C GLY A 618 -5.96 -6.70 17.36
N THR A 619 -4.69 -7.08 17.53
CA THR A 619 -3.73 -7.12 16.42
C THR A 619 -2.96 -8.45 16.42
N PRO A 620 -2.43 -8.90 15.28
CA PRO A 620 -1.53 -10.05 15.23
C PRO A 620 -0.10 -9.74 15.72
N LEU A 621 0.16 -8.50 16.14
CA LEU A 621 1.49 -7.99 16.50
C LEU A 621 1.77 -8.14 18.00
N ARG A 622 3.06 -8.11 18.34
CA ARG A 622 3.57 -8.20 19.71
C ARG A 622 4.53 -7.07 20.01
N VAL A 623 4.66 -6.73 21.27
CA VAL A 623 5.76 -5.89 21.74
C VAL A 623 7.09 -6.60 21.43
N GLY A 624 8.04 -5.89 20.88
CA GLY A 624 9.30 -6.43 20.37
C GLY A 624 9.27 -6.84 18.89
N ASP A 625 8.11 -6.83 18.22
CA ASP A 625 8.05 -7.15 16.79
C ASP A 625 8.70 -6.07 15.94
N LYS A 626 9.54 -6.52 14.99
CA LYS A 626 10.01 -5.69 13.89
C LYS A 626 8.90 -5.56 12.85
N VAL A 627 8.51 -4.34 12.57
CA VAL A 627 7.38 -4.05 11.69
C VAL A 627 7.72 -3.00 10.64
N MET A 628 6.90 -2.95 9.59
CA MET A 628 7.00 -1.97 8.51
C MET A 628 5.64 -1.42 8.18
N GLN A 629 5.57 -0.12 7.96
CA GLN A 629 4.39 0.59 7.47
C GLN A 629 4.11 0.19 6.02
N THR A 630 2.84 -0.10 5.72
CA THR A 630 2.42 -0.53 4.38
C THR A 630 1.67 0.52 3.58
N ARG A 631 1.24 1.61 4.23
CA ARG A 631 0.55 2.76 3.63
C ARG A 631 1.08 4.04 4.24
N ASN A 632 0.93 5.18 3.56
CA ASN A 632 1.26 6.46 4.17
C ASN A 632 0.22 6.82 5.24
N SER A 633 0.70 7.27 6.40
CA SER A 633 -0.11 7.85 7.48
C SER A 633 0.43 9.23 7.80
N TYR A 634 -0.19 10.25 7.22
CA TYR A 634 0.21 11.64 7.40
C TYR A 634 -0.10 12.14 8.81
N GLU A 635 -1.18 11.63 9.41
CA GLU A 635 -1.57 11.95 10.79
C GLU A 635 -0.50 11.53 11.80
N HIS A 636 0.14 10.38 11.57
CA HIS A 636 1.13 9.83 12.48
C HIS A 636 2.58 10.04 12.03
N ASP A 637 2.79 10.80 10.94
CA ASP A 637 4.12 11.02 10.32
C ASP A 637 4.89 9.71 10.07
N LEU A 638 4.16 8.68 9.60
CA LEU A 638 4.68 7.35 9.31
C LEU A 638 4.38 6.95 7.86
N PHE A 639 5.41 6.70 7.08
CA PHE A 639 5.29 6.54 5.64
C PHE A 639 5.50 5.09 5.18
N ASN A 640 4.92 4.75 4.02
CA ASN A 640 5.06 3.42 3.43
C ASN A 640 6.54 3.03 3.26
N GLY A 641 6.88 1.83 3.74
CA GLY A 641 8.24 1.30 3.73
C GLY A 641 9.09 1.68 4.96
N GLU A 642 8.62 2.57 5.85
CA GLU A 642 9.30 2.85 7.10
C GLU A 642 9.21 1.67 8.05
N ARG A 643 10.33 1.34 8.68
CA ARG A 643 10.49 0.18 9.57
C ARG A 643 10.83 0.64 10.98
N GLY A 644 10.51 -0.22 11.93
CA GLY A 644 10.88 -0.02 13.32
C GLY A 644 10.46 -1.21 14.17
N VAL A 645 10.53 -1.02 15.47
CA VAL A 645 10.17 -2.02 16.47
C VAL A 645 9.09 -1.44 17.38
N ILE A 646 8.10 -2.26 17.72
CA ILE A 646 7.12 -1.92 18.76
C ILE A 646 7.79 -2.15 20.11
N VAL A 647 8.15 -1.09 20.82
CA VAL A 647 8.95 -1.18 22.04
C VAL A 647 8.13 -1.22 23.33
N HIS A 648 6.91 -0.74 23.29
CA HIS A 648 6.02 -0.72 24.47
C HIS A 648 4.56 -0.67 24.05
N HIS A 649 3.68 -1.28 24.85
CA HIS A 649 2.24 -1.17 24.75
C HIS A 649 1.69 -0.60 26.06
N ASP A 650 0.91 0.48 25.96
CA ASP A 650 0.17 1.08 27.07
C ASP A 650 -1.32 0.69 26.95
N PRO A 651 -1.77 -0.34 27.70
CA PRO A 651 -3.14 -0.83 27.59
C PRO A 651 -4.18 0.16 28.12
N GLU A 652 -3.83 1.03 29.10
CA GLU A 652 -4.78 2.01 29.65
C GLU A 652 -5.11 3.11 28.65
N ARG A 653 -4.13 3.50 27.81
CA ARG A 653 -4.29 4.58 26.84
C ARG A 653 -4.52 4.08 25.41
N HIS A 654 -4.57 2.77 25.19
CA HIS A 654 -4.65 2.14 23.84
C HIS A 654 -3.60 2.66 22.87
N ARG A 655 -2.36 2.74 23.30
CA ARG A 655 -1.27 3.26 22.49
C ARG A 655 -0.06 2.35 22.55
N VAL A 656 0.69 2.35 21.46
CA VAL A 656 2.00 1.71 21.37
C VAL A 656 3.08 2.72 21.12
N LEU A 657 4.27 2.44 21.62
CA LEU A 657 5.48 3.19 21.31
C LEU A 657 6.21 2.46 20.18
N PHE A 658 6.25 3.07 19.02
CA PHE A 658 6.99 2.63 17.85
C PHE A 658 8.36 3.33 17.83
N ALA A 659 9.44 2.57 17.77
CA ALA A 659 10.80 3.07 17.57
C ALA A 659 11.22 2.79 16.12
N GLY A 660 11.28 3.83 15.32
CA GLY A 660 11.71 3.73 13.93
C GLY A 660 13.22 3.44 13.77
N ASP A 661 13.61 2.74 12.71
CA ASP A 661 15.02 2.53 12.32
C ASP A 661 15.79 3.86 12.19
N ASP A 662 15.04 4.93 12.07
CA ASP A 662 15.55 6.29 11.95
C ASP A 662 15.79 6.98 13.31
N GLY A 663 15.54 6.30 14.40
CA GLY A 663 15.70 6.81 15.77
C GLY A 663 14.52 7.64 16.27
N ARG A 664 13.48 7.91 15.45
CA ARG A 664 12.25 8.54 15.92
C ARG A 664 11.48 7.59 16.84
N ARG A 665 10.80 8.17 17.81
CA ARG A 665 9.86 7.45 18.68
C ARG A 665 8.49 8.07 18.51
N LEU A 666 7.57 7.27 17.98
CA LEU A 666 6.20 7.69 17.69
C LEU A 666 5.25 6.96 18.63
N THR A 667 4.29 7.69 19.17
CA THR A 667 3.20 7.09 19.95
C THR A 667 2.00 6.92 19.02
N LEU A 668 1.70 5.68 18.68
CA LEU A 668 0.63 5.33 17.76
C LEU A 668 -0.58 4.80 18.54
N PRO A 669 -1.82 5.09 18.14
CA PRO A 669 -2.98 4.37 18.64
C PRO A 669 -2.94 2.91 18.14
N VAL A 670 -3.52 1.99 18.90
CA VAL A 670 -3.53 0.56 18.53
C VAL A 670 -4.20 0.35 17.17
N ASP A 671 -5.20 1.13 16.84
CA ASP A 671 -5.92 1.05 15.56
C ASP A 671 -5.01 1.37 14.34
N ALA A 672 -4.01 2.23 14.51
CA ALA A 672 -3.03 2.50 13.46
C ALA A 672 -2.13 1.30 13.12
N LEU A 673 -2.12 0.24 13.97
CA LEU A 673 -1.33 -0.96 13.74
C LEU A 673 -1.86 -1.83 12.59
N ASP A 674 -3.08 -1.63 12.14
CA ASP A 674 -3.65 -2.34 10.99
C ASP A 674 -2.85 -2.14 9.72
N THR A 675 -2.13 -1.04 9.61
CA THR A 675 -1.25 -0.73 8.48
C THR A 675 0.18 -1.24 8.66
N LEU A 676 0.52 -1.78 9.83
CA LEU A 676 1.82 -2.37 10.10
C LEU A 676 1.83 -3.88 9.78
N ARG A 677 2.95 -4.35 9.26
CA ARG A 677 3.19 -5.78 9.01
C ARG A 677 4.57 -6.17 9.52
N LEU A 678 4.74 -7.45 9.88
CA LEU A 678 6.06 -7.98 10.25
C LEU A 678 7.09 -7.69 9.15
N ALA A 679 8.31 -7.37 9.54
CA ALA A 679 9.37 -6.90 8.64
C ALA A 679 10.76 -7.51 8.89
N TYR A 680 10.86 -8.66 9.56
CA TYR A 680 12.10 -9.43 9.63
C TYR A 680 12.54 -9.87 8.23
N ALA A 681 11.57 -10.25 7.39
CA ALA A 681 11.72 -10.45 5.97
C ALA A 681 10.85 -9.45 5.19
N ALA A 682 11.36 -8.93 4.08
CA ALA A 682 10.65 -7.99 3.20
C ALA A 682 10.90 -8.31 1.73
N SER A 683 10.10 -7.76 0.82
CA SER A 683 10.38 -7.87 -0.61
C SER A 683 11.53 -6.96 -1.03
N VAL A 684 12.28 -7.38 -2.06
CA VAL A 684 13.36 -6.56 -2.62
C VAL A 684 12.83 -5.21 -3.11
N HIS A 685 11.59 -5.17 -3.66
CA HIS A 685 10.92 -3.92 -4.08
C HIS A 685 10.71 -2.95 -2.91
N LYS A 686 10.22 -3.44 -1.76
CA LYS A 686 10.03 -2.61 -0.56
C LYS A 686 11.34 -2.20 0.11
N ALA A 687 12.46 -2.85 -0.24
CA ALA A 687 13.79 -2.48 0.24
C ALA A 687 14.48 -1.42 -0.64
N GLN A 688 13.89 -1.03 -1.78
CA GLN A 688 14.41 0.07 -2.59
C GLN A 688 14.50 1.37 -1.76
N GLY A 689 15.56 2.17 -1.99
CA GLY A 689 15.83 3.38 -1.21
C GLY A 689 16.23 3.11 0.26
N SER A 690 16.31 1.84 0.70
CA SER A 690 16.73 1.48 2.05
C SER A 690 18.01 0.62 2.03
N GLN A 691 18.72 0.57 3.15
CA GLN A 691 19.87 -0.30 3.37
C GLN A 691 19.80 -0.93 4.77
N ALA A 692 20.53 -2.02 4.98
CA ALA A 692 20.73 -2.64 6.29
C ALA A 692 22.20 -3.06 6.43
N ARG A 693 22.69 -3.17 7.65
CA ARG A 693 24.06 -3.60 7.91
C ARG A 693 24.32 -5.00 7.38
N ALA A 694 23.40 -5.92 7.60
CA ALA A 694 23.45 -7.28 7.07
C ALA A 694 22.22 -7.62 6.22
N ILE A 695 22.45 -8.19 5.05
CA ILE A 695 21.40 -8.66 4.13
C ILE A 695 21.52 -10.16 3.90
N VAL A 696 20.43 -10.89 3.99
CA VAL A 696 20.32 -12.31 3.63
C VAL A 696 19.32 -12.46 2.49
N VAL A 697 19.76 -13.10 1.39
CA VAL A 697 18.97 -13.23 0.16
C VAL A 697 18.75 -14.71 -0.17
N PRO A 698 17.53 -15.27 -0.01
CA PRO A 698 17.22 -16.61 -0.48
C PRO A 698 17.07 -16.65 -2.01
N ILE A 699 17.76 -17.58 -2.66
CA ILE A 699 17.71 -17.82 -4.10
C ILE A 699 17.25 -19.27 -4.36
N PHE A 700 16.05 -19.41 -4.90
CA PHE A 700 15.41 -20.71 -5.11
C PHE A 700 14.78 -20.80 -6.49
N ARG A 701 14.92 -21.94 -7.16
CA ARG A 701 14.38 -22.16 -8.52
C ARG A 701 12.86 -21.98 -8.59
N GLY A 702 12.13 -22.31 -7.52
CA GLY A 702 10.69 -22.08 -7.45
C GLY A 702 10.27 -20.60 -7.59
N HIS A 703 11.19 -19.67 -7.39
CA HIS A 703 10.98 -18.23 -7.59
C HIS A 703 11.33 -17.73 -8.99
N HIS A 704 11.46 -18.64 -9.98
CA HIS A 704 11.99 -18.33 -11.32
C HIS A 704 11.29 -17.18 -12.04
N ILE A 705 9.99 -16.97 -11.78
CA ILE A 705 9.21 -15.88 -12.40
C ILE A 705 9.77 -14.51 -11.98
N MET A 706 10.16 -14.37 -10.73
CA MET A 706 10.64 -13.10 -10.15
C MET A 706 12.16 -12.94 -10.21
N LEU A 707 12.90 -14.04 -10.40
CA LEU A 707 14.37 -14.00 -10.40
C LEU A 707 14.90 -13.37 -11.68
N THR A 708 15.32 -12.11 -11.58
CA THR A 708 15.96 -11.33 -12.64
C THR A 708 17.29 -10.76 -12.13
N ARG A 709 18.15 -10.34 -13.06
CA ARG A 709 19.43 -9.69 -12.79
C ARG A 709 19.25 -8.47 -11.88
N ASN A 710 18.34 -7.58 -12.25
CA ASN A 710 18.06 -6.33 -11.53
C ASN A 710 17.56 -6.59 -10.11
N LEU A 711 16.76 -7.65 -9.89
CA LEU A 711 16.30 -8.04 -8.56
C LEU A 711 17.47 -8.48 -7.66
N VAL A 712 18.34 -9.36 -8.16
CA VAL A 712 19.51 -9.84 -7.38
C VAL A 712 20.50 -8.68 -7.15
N TYR A 713 20.75 -7.88 -8.18
CA TYR A 713 21.58 -6.69 -8.08
C TYR A 713 21.07 -5.71 -7.01
N THR A 714 19.77 -5.38 -7.06
CA THR A 714 19.15 -4.50 -6.08
C THR A 714 19.26 -5.08 -4.67
N ALA A 715 18.98 -6.37 -4.48
CA ALA A 715 19.06 -7.02 -3.18
C ALA A 715 20.49 -6.96 -2.59
N VAL A 716 21.52 -7.28 -3.39
CA VAL A 716 22.91 -7.27 -2.95
C VAL A 716 23.39 -5.86 -2.61
N THR A 717 22.99 -4.86 -3.39
CA THR A 717 23.37 -3.45 -3.18
C THR A 717 22.69 -2.79 -1.98
N ARG A 718 21.75 -3.48 -1.30
CA ARG A 718 21.14 -3.01 -0.04
C ARG A 718 22.03 -3.25 1.18
N ALA A 719 23.04 -4.12 1.08
CA ALA A 719 23.94 -4.42 2.19
C ALA A 719 24.99 -3.31 2.38
N GLN A 720 25.26 -2.98 3.66
CA GLN A 720 26.30 -2.04 4.06
C GLN A 720 27.57 -2.76 4.50
N ASP A 721 27.45 -3.72 5.44
CA ASP A 721 28.58 -4.40 6.08
C ASP A 721 28.75 -5.84 5.59
N VAL A 722 27.62 -6.57 5.36
CA VAL A 722 27.69 -7.97 4.91
C VAL A 722 26.44 -8.36 4.10
N CYS A 723 26.68 -9.11 3.02
CA CYS A 723 25.63 -9.71 2.19
C CYS A 723 25.86 -11.22 2.10
N VAL A 724 24.83 -12.01 2.41
CA VAL A 724 24.85 -13.47 2.28
C VAL A 724 23.74 -13.90 1.33
N VAL A 725 24.11 -14.49 0.21
CA VAL A 725 23.19 -15.14 -0.73
C VAL A 725 23.15 -16.63 -0.38
N VAL A 726 21.96 -17.14 -0.11
CA VAL A 726 21.72 -18.55 0.26
C VAL A 726 20.85 -19.22 -0.77
N GLY A 727 21.30 -20.29 -1.39
CA GLY A 727 20.43 -21.03 -2.27
C GLY A 727 21.12 -21.80 -3.39
N GLU A 728 20.33 -22.08 -4.41
CA GLU A 728 20.73 -22.91 -5.54
C GLU A 728 21.59 -22.11 -6.53
N ARG A 729 22.82 -22.58 -6.74
CA ARG A 729 23.73 -21.95 -7.72
C ARG A 729 23.16 -21.85 -9.11
N ALA A 730 22.38 -22.87 -9.54
CA ALA A 730 21.73 -22.88 -10.84
C ALA A 730 20.65 -21.81 -10.96
N ALA A 731 19.89 -21.56 -9.88
CA ALA A 731 18.89 -20.50 -9.82
C ALA A 731 19.54 -19.11 -9.86
N LEU A 732 20.67 -18.92 -9.15
CA LEU A 732 21.45 -17.68 -9.22
C LEU A 732 22.01 -17.44 -10.63
N ALA A 733 22.57 -18.48 -11.25
CA ALA A 733 23.07 -18.42 -12.64
C ALA A 733 21.98 -18.05 -13.64
N MET A 734 20.77 -18.57 -13.46
CA MET A 734 19.59 -18.19 -14.26
C MET A 734 19.24 -16.74 -14.05
N ALA A 735 19.14 -16.30 -12.80
CA ALA A 735 18.78 -14.92 -12.44
C ALA A 735 19.73 -13.88 -13.05
N VAL A 736 21.04 -14.05 -12.89
CA VAL A 736 22.04 -13.08 -13.40
C VAL A 736 22.09 -13.00 -14.93
N ARG A 737 21.78 -14.11 -15.64
CA ARG A 737 21.70 -14.12 -17.12
C ARG A 737 20.41 -13.51 -17.63
N ARG A 738 19.35 -13.53 -16.84
CA ARG A 738 18.04 -13.00 -17.21
C ARG A 738 18.04 -11.50 -16.95
N ALA A 739 18.32 -10.70 -17.99
CA ALA A 739 17.97 -9.29 -18.00
C ALA A 739 16.46 -9.17 -17.72
N ASP A 740 16.00 -8.07 -17.18
CA ASP A 740 14.57 -7.89 -16.91
C ASP A 740 13.78 -8.22 -18.18
N ALA A 741 13.14 -9.40 -18.19
CA ALA A 741 12.51 -9.95 -19.39
C ALA A 741 11.22 -9.18 -19.73
N ARG A 742 10.70 -8.39 -18.83
CA ARG A 742 9.54 -7.52 -19.03
C ARG A 742 10.02 -6.17 -19.50
N ARG A 743 10.34 -6.08 -20.78
CA ARG A 743 10.56 -4.80 -21.45
C ARG A 743 9.25 -4.00 -21.29
N ARG A 744 9.26 -2.99 -20.44
CA ARG A 744 8.11 -2.13 -20.27
C ARG A 744 7.87 -1.36 -21.56
N HIS A 745 6.63 -1.30 -21.98
CA HIS A 745 6.23 -0.52 -23.13
C HIS A 745 6.02 0.93 -22.68
N THR A 746 6.89 1.83 -23.17
CA THR A 746 6.85 3.27 -22.89
C THR A 746 7.09 4.03 -24.19
N ARG A 747 6.62 5.26 -24.28
CA ARG A 747 6.84 6.18 -25.41
C ARG A 747 7.75 7.34 -25.04
N LEU A 748 8.07 7.51 -23.76
CA LEU A 748 8.78 8.71 -23.26
C LEU A 748 10.09 8.95 -23.99
N ARG A 749 10.87 7.91 -24.27
CA ARG A 749 12.11 7.99 -25.04
C ARG A 749 11.88 8.63 -26.43
N GLU A 750 10.89 8.11 -27.17
CA GLU A 750 10.53 8.59 -28.51
C GLU A 750 10.01 10.03 -28.43
N LEU A 751 9.06 10.28 -27.51
CA LEU A 751 8.46 11.57 -27.30
C LEU A 751 9.48 12.68 -26.95
N VAL A 752 10.59 12.35 -26.32
CA VAL A 752 11.66 13.30 -26.00
C VAL A 752 12.64 13.47 -27.15
N ALA A 753 12.88 12.41 -27.96
CA ALA A 753 13.86 12.42 -29.05
C ALA A 753 13.31 12.96 -30.37
N ASP A 754 12.02 12.75 -30.71
CA ASP A 754 11.46 12.98 -32.04
C ASP A 754 11.46 14.43 -32.52
N GLU A 755 11.54 15.44 -31.64
CA GLU A 755 11.58 16.85 -32.05
C GLU A 755 12.99 17.46 -32.15
N LEU A 756 14.04 16.69 -31.84
CA LEU A 756 15.43 17.12 -32.13
C LEU A 756 15.76 17.04 -33.63
N HIS A 757 14.87 16.47 -34.44
CA HIS A 757 15.04 16.27 -35.88
C HIS A 757 14.07 17.09 -36.73
N GLN A 758 13.23 17.95 -36.14
CA GLN A 758 12.44 18.99 -36.80
C GLN A 758 13.00 20.39 -36.51
#